data_01d6728dcde7bc1420769e5c790a05fc
#
_entry.id   01d6728dcde7bc1420769e5c790a05fc
#
_cell.length_a   1.000
_cell.length_b   1.000
_cell.length_c   1.000
_cell.angle_alpha   90.00
_cell.angle_beta   90.00
_cell.angle_gamma   90.00
#
_symmetry.space_group_name_H-M   'P 1'
#
loop_
_entity.id
_entity.type
_entity.pdbx_description
1 polymer ?
#
loop_
_entity_poly.entity_id
_entity_poly.type
_entity_poly.pdbx_seq_one_letter_code
_entity_poly.pdbx_strand_id
1 'polypeptide(L)'
;MTDKGEDMIQLEKCGKNKLKRFFDRQLELWPDVKTRFQKLAVVQVRDINCGTNTVKVQFNPARMVSTGARIDKQSLGKRPCFLCEKNRPEAQISKFIDGQFELLINPFPILPMHFTIPAHRHQPQHIYENYGEIHRILTEFDNIIVFYNGPKCGASAPDHLHFQGGTSGILPLQTSWQRLSANAETVVAINDEEYITAIRDFVCPAFCIHSRTEKSDVTLFRMLYAVLPKLENDTEPMMNIVSWRTGGDFISVVFPRRKHRPACYDAVSSAQLLVSPGAIDMGGLLILPREEDYFRITPETIQQIYDEVSITFEDQEVIGQRLKDNFSLSGLRQMEKPFSRQPLVTVGIVSGNELHLVLNKPYMAKGKTVSGAQTVSYSEGGILWNGNHYRELTFQPQATDASFTLDDVTIGIDFHWERKETQTFPGTLRLVVDGERILAINELPVEKYLESVISSEMRATSSLELLKAHAIISRSWLLAQMLKRRSEDDETRDHFSFVKRDDELIRWYDHEDHTLFDVCADDHCQRYQGITKAASSHVAEAVRTTRGQVLMSEGEICDARFSKCCGGVSEEYQFCWEDTPKPYLIAVRDADERAVPNLQNEENALRWIHSEPTAFCNTQDKEVLLQVLNDYDQETADFYRWHVHYTQEELSTLIQQKTQMDFGCIVDLIPLERGKSGRISRLKIVGTKRSFIIGKELEIRRTLSETHLYSSAFVVEKSHFETGIPQQFDIHGAGWGHGVGLCQIGAAVMGADGYRYDEILLHYYRGATINKLYK
;
A
#
# COMPACT_ATOMS: atom_id res chain seq x y z
N MET A 1 35.88 -7.50 -18.35
CA MET A 1 35.61 -7.19 -16.95
C MET A 1 36.03 -5.77 -16.57
N THR A 2 35.98 -4.80 -17.50
CA THR A 2 36.44 -3.42 -17.28
C THR A 2 35.38 -2.36 -17.60
N ASP A 3 34.23 -2.74 -18.13
CA ASP A 3 33.23 -1.76 -18.60
C ASP A 3 32.15 -1.39 -17.56
N LYS A 4 31.91 -2.24 -16.57
CA LYS A 4 30.91 -1.96 -15.50
C LYS A 4 31.43 -1.05 -14.37
N GLY A 5 32.73 -0.93 -14.21
CA GLY A 5 33.36 -0.07 -13.19
C GLY A 5 33.41 1.40 -13.59
N GLU A 6 33.55 1.71 -14.87
CA GLU A 6 33.60 3.09 -15.35
C GLU A 6 32.21 3.74 -15.41
N ASP A 7 31.17 2.98 -15.74
CA ASP A 7 29.79 3.49 -15.73
C ASP A 7 29.28 3.78 -14.30
N MET A 8 29.63 2.96 -13.31
CA MET A 8 29.31 3.24 -11.91
C MET A 8 30.03 4.49 -11.37
N ILE A 9 31.31 4.68 -11.74
CA ILE A 9 32.08 5.86 -11.33
C ILE A 9 31.54 7.14 -12.03
N GLN A 10 30.99 7.05 -13.23
CA GLN A 10 30.37 8.18 -13.94
C GLN A 10 28.98 8.52 -13.35
N LEU A 11 28.18 7.53 -12.92
CA LEU A 11 26.89 7.74 -12.22
C LEU A 11 27.10 8.36 -10.84
N GLU A 12 28.08 7.90 -10.06
CA GLU A 12 28.43 8.48 -8.76
C GLU A 12 28.88 9.95 -8.88
N LYS A 13 29.67 10.30 -9.90
CA LYS A 13 30.06 11.70 -10.17
C LYS A 13 28.89 12.58 -10.62
N CYS A 14 27.84 12.00 -11.22
CA CYS A 14 26.68 12.74 -11.70
C CYS A 14 25.75 13.17 -10.55
N GLY A 15 25.55 12.35 -9.52
CA GLY A 15 24.72 12.67 -8.35
C GLY A 15 25.34 13.75 -7.45
N LYS A 16 26.63 13.64 -7.14
CA LYS A 16 27.40 14.64 -6.38
C LYS A 16 27.34 16.03 -7.03
N ASN A 17 27.41 16.09 -8.36
CA ASN A 17 27.35 17.35 -9.10
C ASN A 17 25.96 18.00 -9.05
N LYS A 18 24.88 17.22 -9.03
CA LYS A 18 23.51 17.77 -9.01
C LYS A 18 23.16 18.43 -7.66
N LEU A 19 23.46 17.75 -6.54
CA LEU A 19 23.19 18.27 -5.20
C LEU A 19 24.02 19.52 -4.89
N LYS A 20 25.31 19.48 -5.23
CA LYS A 20 26.21 20.63 -5.04
C LYS A 20 25.77 21.84 -5.88
N ARG A 21 25.37 21.65 -7.13
CA ARG A 21 24.86 22.73 -7.99
C ARG A 21 23.60 23.36 -7.41
N PHE A 22 22.67 22.54 -6.90
CA PHE A 22 21.47 23.05 -6.24
C PHE A 22 21.84 23.88 -5.01
N PHE A 23 22.75 23.38 -4.18
CA PHE A 23 23.23 24.08 -2.98
C PHE A 23 23.91 25.41 -3.33
N ASP A 24 24.87 25.41 -4.25
CA ASP A 24 25.60 26.60 -4.68
C ASP A 24 24.65 27.66 -5.28
N ARG A 25 23.72 27.24 -6.14
CA ARG A 25 22.69 28.12 -6.72
C ARG A 25 21.79 28.75 -5.64
N GLN A 26 21.40 27.98 -4.63
CA GLN A 26 20.60 28.51 -3.53
C GLN A 26 21.36 29.55 -2.71
N LEU A 27 22.64 29.34 -2.47
CA LEU A 27 23.49 30.34 -1.77
C LEU A 27 23.67 31.64 -2.57
N GLU A 28 23.65 31.55 -3.91
CA GLU A 28 23.67 32.73 -4.76
C GLU A 28 22.37 33.54 -4.68
N LEU A 29 21.24 32.84 -4.68
CA LEU A 29 19.90 33.45 -4.65
C LEU A 29 19.49 33.98 -3.26
N TRP A 30 20.14 33.51 -2.19
CA TRP A 30 19.78 33.86 -0.80
C TRP A 30 21.00 34.33 0.02
N PRO A 31 21.39 35.61 -0.09
CA PRO A 31 22.59 36.17 0.55
C PRO A 31 22.66 36.00 2.05
N ASP A 32 21.52 36.12 2.76
CA ASP A 32 21.46 35.93 4.22
C ASP A 32 21.85 34.52 4.63
N VAL A 33 21.35 33.52 3.90
CA VAL A 33 21.70 32.12 4.15
C VAL A 33 23.14 31.85 3.79
N LYS A 34 23.65 32.39 2.68
CA LYS A 34 25.07 32.34 2.33
C LYS A 34 25.96 32.85 3.47
N THR A 35 25.60 33.98 4.07
CA THR A 35 26.31 34.55 5.21
C THR A 35 26.31 33.63 6.43
N ARG A 36 25.18 32.90 6.66
CA ARG A 36 25.08 31.94 7.78
C ARG A 36 25.97 30.72 7.55
N PHE A 37 26.06 30.20 6.31
CA PHE A 37 26.99 29.12 5.98
C PHE A 37 28.46 29.56 6.07
N GLN A 38 28.79 30.81 5.72
CA GLN A 38 30.12 31.38 5.92
C GLN A 38 30.49 31.48 7.41
N LYS A 39 29.53 31.90 8.25
CA LYS A 39 29.71 31.90 9.70
C LYS A 39 29.89 30.49 10.26
N LEU A 40 29.17 29.51 9.76
CA LEU A 40 29.33 28.12 10.16
C LEU A 40 30.74 27.58 9.89
N ALA A 41 31.39 28.01 8.82
CA ALA A 41 32.73 27.56 8.45
C ALA A 41 33.82 27.99 9.49
N VAL A 42 33.53 28.95 10.34
CA VAL A 42 34.45 29.49 11.38
C VAL A 42 33.93 29.26 12.80
N VAL A 43 32.89 28.44 13.02
CA VAL A 43 32.44 28.09 14.36
C VAL A 43 33.50 27.31 15.13
N GLN A 44 33.51 27.47 16.43
CA GLN A 44 34.40 26.71 17.29
C GLN A 44 33.86 25.30 17.50
N VAL A 45 34.72 24.31 17.27
CA VAL A 45 34.45 22.90 17.55
C VAL A 45 35.59 22.33 18.34
N ARG A 46 35.31 21.59 19.38
CA ARG A 46 36.32 20.87 20.17
C ARG A 46 35.90 19.41 20.39
N ASP A 47 36.89 18.56 20.46
CA ASP A 47 36.72 17.15 20.77
C ASP A 47 36.82 16.95 22.27
N ILE A 48 35.84 16.24 22.86
CA ILE A 48 35.80 15.89 24.28
C ILE A 48 35.74 14.36 24.39
N ASN A 49 36.67 13.77 25.10
CA ASN A 49 36.72 12.35 25.33
C ASN A 49 35.76 11.92 26.46
N CYS A 50 34.77 11.09 26.12
CA CYS A 50 33.82 10.47 27.05
C CYS A 50 34.09 8.97 27.06
N GLY A 51 34.97 8.52 27.96
CA GLY A 51 35.45 7.13 27.96
C GLY A 51 36.23 6.78 26.69
N THR A 52 35.77 5.73 25.98
CA THR A 52 36.35 5.29 24.69
C THR A 52 35.84 6.09 23.50
N ASN A 53 34.86 6.96 23.70
CA ASN A 53 34.20 7.72 22.64
C ASN A 53 34.63 9.20 22.67
N THR A 54 34.71 9.79 21.49
CA THR A 54 34.89 11.21 21.30
C THR A 54 33.58 11.87 20.93
N VAL A 55 33.18 12.90 21.67
CA VAL A 55 32.05 13.78 21.35
C VAL A 55 32.59 15.10 20.84
N LYS A 56 32.09 15.55 19.69
CA LYS A 56 32.38 16.89 19.17
C LYS A 56 31.37 17.87 19.77
N VAL A 57 31.88 18.96 20.35
CA VAL A 57 31.04 20.03 20.84
C VAL A 57 31.21 21.24 19.96
N GLN A 58 30.12 21.74 19.39
CA GLN A 58 30.09 22.91 18.49
C GLN A 58 29.42 24.09 19.18
N PHE A 59 30.10 25.22 19.23
CA PHE A 59 29.47 26.48 19.59
C PHE A 59 28.82 27.12 18.38
N ASN A 60 27.48 27.18 18.37
CA ASN A 60 26.72 27.68 17.20
C ASN A 60 25.58 28.63 17.67
N PRO A 61 25.83 29.94 17.79
CA PRO A 61 24.82 30.89 18.26
C PRO A 61 23.60 31.02 17.32
N ALA A 62 23.73 30.66 16.05
CA ALA A 62 22.60 30.65 15.12
C ALA A 62 21.51 29.65 15.50
N ARG A 63 21.81 28.68 16.37
CA ARG A 63 20.86 27.66 16.86
C ARG A 63 20.02 28.12 18.07
N MET A 64 20.22 29.30 18.59
CA MET A 64 19.47 29.84 19.76
C MET A 64 17.95 29.72 19.54
N VAL A 65 17.46 30.12 18.38
CA VAL A 65 16.02 30.10 18.05
C VAL A 65 15.47 28.68 18.01
N SER A 66 16.18 27.75 17.37
CA SER A 66 15.68 26.36 17.20
C SER A 66 15.82 25.53 18.47
N THR A 67 16.89 25.75 19.28
CA THR A 67 17.06 25.08 20.57
C THR A 67 16.00 25.54 21.59
N GLY A 68 15.55 26.80 21.50
CA GLY A 68 14.47 27.37 22.33
C GLY A 68 13.06 27.17 21.78
N ALA A 69 12.87 26.42 20.71
CA ALA A 69 11.54 26.24 20.07
C ALA A 69 10.52 25.63 21.03
N ARG A 70 9.33 26.25 21.08
CA ARG A 70 8.17 25.73 21.81
C ARG A 70 7.36 24.85 20.89
N ILE A 71 7.13 23.60 21.32
CA ILE A 71 6.44 22.56 20.54
C ILE A 71 5.10 22.14 21.18
N ASP A 72 4.59 22.90 22.14
CA ASP A 72 3.27 22.66 22.72
C ASP A 72 2.15 22.96 21.71
N LYS A 73 1.02 22.23 21.81
CA LYS A 73 -0.11 22.33 20.88
C LYS A 73 -0.64 23.75 20.70
N GLN A 74 -0.61 24.57 21.77
CA GLN A 74 -1.09 25.95 21.73
C GLN A 74 -0.14 26.88 20.95
N SER A 75 1.16 26.68 21.07
CA SER A 75 2.18 27.42 20.33
C SER A 75 2.21 27.03 18.85
N LEU A 76 2.08 25.74 18.54
CA LEU A 76 2.03 25.22 17.16
C LEU A 76 0.79 25.72 16.39
N GLY A 77 -0.40 25.69 17.00
CA GLY A 77 -1.64 26.14 16.37
C GLY A 77 -1.73 27.65 16.07
N LYS A 78 -0.84 28.48 16.66
CA LYS A 78 -0.83 29.93 16.46
C LYS A 78 0.17 30.42 15.41
N ARG A 79 1.08 29.57 14.93
CA ARG A 79 2.11 29.98 13.96
C ARG A 79 1.83 29.38 12.57
N PRO A 80 2.07 30.13 11.49
CA PRO A 80 2.13 29.53 10.15
C PRO A 80 3.26 28.49 10.08
N CYS A 81 2.98 27.34 9.47
CA CYS A 81 4.02 26.33 9.26
C CYS A 81 5.05 26.85 8.24
N PHE A 82 6.30 27.02 8.66
CA PHE A 82 7.37 27.57 7.82
C PHE A 82 7.89 26.55 6.77
N LEU A 83 7.48 25.29 6.83
CA LEU A 83 7.83 24.28 5.85
C LEU A 83 6.83 24.22 4.67
N CYS A 84 5.61 24.71 4.86
CA CYS A 84 4.65 24.83 3.78
C CYS A 84 5.08 25.87 2.74
N GLU A 85 4.97 25.55 1.46
CA GLU A 85 5.40 26.38 0.33
C GLU A 85 4.93 27.84 0.44
N LYS A 86 3.66 28.06 0.74
CA LYS A 86 3.03 29.40 0.88
C LYS A 86 3.64 30.29 1.96
N ASN A 87 4.40 29.73 2.89
CA ASN A 87 5.00 30.46 4.02
C ASN A 87 6.54 30.53 3.93
N ARG A 88 7.12 29.95 2.88
CA ARG A 88 8.58 29.97 2.67
C ARG A 88 9.04 31.33 2.17
N PRO A 89 10.28 31.73 2.48
CA PRO A 89 10.89 32.92 1.87
C PRO A 89 10.95 32.77 0.33
N GLU A 90 10.66 33.85 -0.39
CA GLU A 90 10.69 33.87 -1.86
C GLU A 90 12.05 33.46 -2.45
N ALA A 91 13.14 33.76 -1.72
CA ALA A 91 14.50 33.38 -2.12
C ALA A 91 14.82 31.89 -1.93
N GLN A 92 13.95 31.11 -1.25
CA GLN A 92 14.15 29.68 -1.00
C GLN A 92 13.60 28.85 -2.14
N ILE A 93 14.49 28.36 -3.02
CA ILE A 93 14.11 27.42 -4.08
C ILE A 93 13.94 26.00 -3.55
N SER A 94 13.10 25.20 -4.19
CA SER A 94 12.91 23.78 -3.88
C SER A 94 13.26 22.90 -5.07
N LYS A 95 13.56 21.64 -4.77
CA LYS A 95 13.70 20.57 -5.77
C LYS A 95 12.88 19.36 -5.29
N PHE A 96 11.94 18.88 -6.09
CA PHE A 96 11.18 17.68 -5.78
C PHE A 96 12.04 16.41 -5.79
N ILE A 97 11.76 15.54 -4.82
CA ILE A 97 12.25 14.18 -4.72
C ILE A 97 11.01 13.26 -4.84
N ASP A 98 10.92 12.48 -5.91
CA ASP A 98 9.80 11.56 -6.23
C ASP A 98 8.38 12.14 -6.11
N GLY A 99 8.25 13.46 -6.23
CA GLY A 99 6.94 14.14 -6.19
C GLY A 99 6.27 14.23 -4.82
N GLN A 100 6.83 13.61 -3.77
CA GLN A 100 6.27 13.60 -2.42
C GLN A 100 7.05 14.47 -1.44
N PHE A 101 8.35 14.60 -1.60
CA PHE A 101 9.24 15.40 -0.74
C PHE A 101 9.96 16.48 -1.54
N GLU A 102 10.35 17.52 -0.84
CA GLU A 102 11.07 18.64 -1.43
C GLU A 102 12.41 18.87 -0.73
N LEU A 103 13.49 18.99 -1.50
CA LEU A 103 14.79 19.37 -1.00
C LEU A 103 14.86 20.89 -0.86
N LEU A 104 15.07 21.38 0.35
CA LEU A 104 15.25 22.79 0.71
C LEU A 104 16.61 22.98 1.38
N ILE A 105 17.27 24.11 1.18
CA ILE A 105 18.41 24.46 2.03
C ILE A 105 17.93 24.77 3.47
N ASN A 106 18.66 24.29 4.48
CA ASN A 106 18.35 24.65 5.86
C ASN A 106 18.91 26.04 6.17
N PRO A 107 18.05 27.03 6.56
CA PRO A 107 18.52 28.39 6.80
C PRO A 107 19.31 28.57 8.12
N PHE A 108 19.35 27.54 8.97
CA PHE A 108 20.12 27.52 10.22
C PHE A 108 21.09 26.35 10.25
N PRO A 109 22.19 26.43 9.46
CA PRO A 109 23.04 25.28 9.20
C PRO A 109 23.82 24.83 10.43
N ILE A 110 24.06 23.50 10.48
CA ILE A 110 24.96 22.83 11.45
C ILE A 110 25.98 21.94 10.74
N LEU A 111 25.75 21.67 9.46
CA LEU A 111 26.65 20.90 8.57
C LEU A 111 27.06 21.77 7.38
N PRO A 112 28.23 21.54 6.77
CA PRO A 112 28.74 22.33 5.63
C PRO A 112 27.77 22.39 4.43
N MET A 113 27.07 21.29 4.12
CA MET A 113 25.82 21.31 3.38
C MET A 113 24.74 20.81 4.32
N HIS A 114 23.64 21.56 4.42
CA HIS A 114 22.55 21.22 5.32
C HIS A 114 21.21 21.50 4.64
N PHE A 115 20.38 20.45 4.53
CA PHE A 115 19.09 20.49 3.90
C PHE A 115 17.97 20.15 4.87
N THR A 116 16.79 20.66 4.61
CA THR A 116 15.52 20.22 5.19
C THR A 116 14.72 19.59 4.06
N ILE A 117 14.11 18.43 4.31
CA ILE A 117 13.41 17.63 3.30
C ILE A 117 11.98 17.40 3.79
N PRO A 118 11.10 18.42 3.68
CA PRO A 118 9.71 18.30 4.10
C PRO A 118 8.89 17.50 3.08
N ALA A 119 7.85 16.83 3.57
CA ALA A 119 6.78 16.35 2.74
C ALA A 119 6.11 17.54 2.03
N HIS A 120 5.78 17.39 0.75
CA HIS A 120 5.10 18.44 -0.01
C HIS A 120 3.74 18.79 0.62
N ARG A 121 3.00 17.79 1.08
CA ARG A 121 1.75 17.97 1.81
C ARG A 121 2.01 18.16 3.30
N HIS A 122 1.26 19.08 3.93
CA HIS A 122 1.33 19.29 5.37
C HIS A 122 0.70 18.09 6.11
N GLN A 123 1.53 17.32 6.79
CA GLN A 123 1.14 16.14 7.57
C GLN A 123 2.00 16.05 8.84
N PRO A 124 1.50 15.48 9.94
CA PRO A 124 2.24 15.38 11.19
C PRO A 124 3.57 14.62 11.05
N GLN A 125 4.54 14.94 11.92
CA GLN A 125 5.80 14.23 12.03
C GLN A 125 5.56 12.80 12.52
N HIS A 126 5.62 11.82 11.61
CA HIS A 126 5.40 10.42 11.91
C HIS A 126 6.23 9.54 10.96
N ILE A 127 7.09 8.68 11.52
CA ILE A 127 8.10 7.95 10.73
C ILE A 127 7.59 6.61 10.17
N TYR A 128 6.66 5.94 10.85
CA TYR A 128 6.34 4.53 10.59
C TYR A 128 6.05 4.25 9.11
N GLU A 129 5.14 5.02 8.51
CA GLU A 129 4.76 4.86 7.10
C GLU A 129 5.76 5.51 6.13
N ASN A 130 6.63 6.38 6.63
CA ASN A 130 7.50 7.22 5.82
C ASN A 130 8.99 6.84 5.94
N TYR A 131 9.32 5.77 6.65
CA TYR A 131 10.71 5.36 6.85
C TYR A 131 11.41 4.99 5.54
N GLY A 132 10.72 4.34 4.60
CA GLY A 132 11.24 3.98 3.28
C GLY A 132 11.78 5.17 2.47
N GLU A 133 11.29 6.39 2.76
CA GLU A 133 11.78 7.59 2.09
C GLU A 133 13.25 7.90 2.40
N ILE A 134 13.75 7.49 3.59
CA ILE A 134 15.19 7.60 3.92
C ILE A 134 16.01 6.82 2.90
N HIS A 135 15.59 5.59 2.59
CA HIS A 135 16.24 4.72 1.61
C HIS A 135 16.23 5.33 0.20
N ARG A 136 15.09 5.89 -0.22
CA ARG A 136 14.92 6.56 -1.52
C ARG A 136 15.80 7.80 -1.64
N ILE A 137 15.81 8.66 -0.61
CA ILE A 137 16.66 9.87 -0.57
C ILE A 137 18.14 9.48 -0.68
N LEU A 138 18.59 8.45 0.06
CA LEU A 138 19.97 7.96 0.02
C LEU A 138 20.33 7.25 -1.30
N THR A 139 19.34 6.76 -2.04
CA THR A 139 19.53 6.21 -3.38
C THR A 139 19.73 7.33 -4.40
N GLU A 140 18.99 8.44 -4.29
CA GLU A 140 19.17 9.61 -5.17
C GLU A 140 20.45 10.41 -4.82
N PHE A 141 20.83 10.47 -3.54
CA PHE A 141 21.97 11.26 -3.03
C PHE A 141 22.87 10.39 -2.12
N ASP A 142 23.80 9.69 -2.72
CA ASP A 142 24.62 8.65 -2.07
C ASP A 142 25.68 9.13 -1.06
N ASN A 143 26.01 10.42 -1.02
CA ASN A 143 27.11 10.98 -0.21
C ASN A 143 26.66 11.97 0.87
N ILE A 144 25.45 11.80 1.37
CA ILE A 144 24.90 12.58 2.47
C ILE A 144 24.54 11.66 3.64
N ILE A 145 24.35 12.27 4.80
CA ILE A 145 23.54 11.68 5.86
C ILE A 145 22.11 12.17 5.72
N VAL A 146 21.16 11.30 6.02
CA VAL A 146 19.74 11.65 6.23
C VAL A 146 19.40 11.36 7.68
N PHE A 147 18.70 12.26 8.34
CA PHE A 147 18.35 12.08 9.74
C PHE A 147 16.93 12.51 10.05
N TYR A 148 16.35 11.85 11.03
CA TYR A 148 14.99 12.07 11.50
C TYR A 148 15.00 12.47 12.98
N ASN A 149 14.21 13.50 13.28
CA ASN A 149 13.90 13.90 14.65
C ASN A 149 12.42 13.59 14.93
N GLY A 150 12.17 12.69 15.86
CA GLY A 150 10.80 12.42 16.29
C GLY A 150 10.13 13.65 16.91
N PRO A 151 8.79 13.71 17.01
CA PRO A 151 8.02 14.89 17.45
C PRO A 151 8.47 15.48 18.78
N LYS A 152 8.94 14.64 19.70
CA LYS A 152 9.47 15.02 21.02
C LYS A 152 10.97 14.74 21.14
N CYS A 153 11.71 14.69 20.04
CA CYS A 153 13.13 14.33 19.98
C CYS A 153 13.94 15.35 19.17
N GLY A 154 13.65 16.63 19.33
CA GLY A 154 14.39 17.71 18.67
C GLY A 154 13.79 18.22 17.37
N ALA A 155 12.61 17.73 16.94
CA ALA A 155 11.89 18.30 15.81
C ALA A 155 11.41 19.72 16.13
N SER A 156 11.75 20.69 15.28
CA SER A 156 11.31 22.10 15.43
C SER A 156 9.93 22.38 14.80
N ALA A 157 9.46 21.48 13.93
CA ALA A 157 8.14 21.50 13.30
C ALA A 157 7.49 20.11 13.38
N PRO A 158 7.05 19.65 14.58
CA PRO A 158 6.44 18.33 14.73
C PRO A 158 5.04 18.22 14.10
N ASP A 159 4.50 19.33 13.63
CA ASP A 159 3.25 19.45 12.87
C ASP A 159 3.43 19.22 11.37
N HIS A 160 4.67 19.13 10.86
CA HIS A 160 4.94 18.89 9.44
C HIS A 160 6.09 17.89 9.25
N LEU A 161 5.76 16.73 8.65
CA LEU A 161 6.74 15.67 8.38
C LEU A 161 7.92 16.22 7.56
N HIS A 162 9.11 16.01 8.08
CA HIS A 162 10.34 16.37 7.41
C HIS A 162 11.51 15.50 7.86
N PHE A 163 12.38 15.19 6.93
CA PHE A 163 13.73 14.73 7.20
C PHE A 163 14.70 15.90 7.12
N GLN A 164 15.92 15.67 7.54
CA GLN A 164 17.03 16.57 7.28
C GLN A 164 18.17 15.76 6.64
N GLY A 165 19.01 16.44 5.87
CA GLY A 165 20.15 15.80 5.24
C GLY A 165 21.33 16.74 5.16
N GLY A 166 22.52 16.19 4.98
CA GLY A 166 23.72 17.04 4.87
C GLY A 166 25.00 16.26 4.66
N THR A 167 26.11 16.97 4.81
CA THR A 167 27.47 16.41 4.59
C THR A 167 27.71 15.18 5.43
N SER A 168 28.09 14.07 4.79
CA SER A 168 28.46 12.80 5.43
C SER A 168 29.91 12.84 5.96
N GLY A 169 30.24 11.93 6.89
CA GLY A 169 31.60 11.72 7.39
C GLY A 169 32.05 12.71 8.49
N ILE A 170 31.12 13.51 9.06
CA ILE A 170 31.44 14.53 10.08
C ILE A 170 31.15 14.04 11.50
N LEU A 171 30.11 13.23 11.66
CA LEU A 171 29.66 12.78 12.98
C LEU A 171 30.63 11.76 13.59
N PRO A 172 30.94 11.86 14.90
CA PRO A 172 31.68 10.84 15.62
C PRO A 172 31.13 9.42 15.45
N LEU A 173 29.81 9.25 15.34
CA LEU A 173 29.16 8.01 14.98
C LEU A 173 29.72 7.40 13.68
N GLN A 174 29.88 8.21 12.64
CA GLN A 174 30.38 7.78 11.34
C GLN A 174 31.91 7.58 11.34
N THR A 175 32.65 8.50 11.96
CA THR A 175 34.11 8.42 12.01
C THR A 175 34.61 7.25 12.85
N SER A 176 33.79 6.78 13.80
CA SER A 176 34.06 5.58 14.64
C SER A 176 33.37 4.31 14.13
N TRP A 177 32.70 4.38 12.95
CA TRP A 177 31.82 3.31 12.50
C TRP A 177 32.49 1.95 12.37
N GLN A 178 33.71 1.88 11.85
CA GLN A 178 34.47 0.63 11.73
C GLN A 178 34.64 -0.08 13.10
N ARG A 179 34.91 0.67 14.16
CA ARG A 179 35.02 0.12 15.51
C ARG A 179 33.64 -0.27 16.07
N LEU A 180 32.66 0.63 15.93
CA LEU A 180 31.32 0.40 16.48
C LEU A 180 30.62 -0.80 15.83
N SER A 181 30.72 -0.94 14.51
CA SER A 181 30.11 -2.07 13.80
C SER A 181 30.80 -3.41 14.11
N ALA A 182 32.14 -3.39 14.29
CA ALA A 182 32.88 -4.61 14.65
C ALA A 182 32.55 -5.12 16.07
N ASN A 183 32.15 -4.23 16.99
CA ASN A 183 31.80 -4.56 18.37
C ASN A 183 30.31 -4.69 18.62
N ALA A 184 29.47 -4.46 17.60
CA ALA A 184 28.02 -4.53 17.74
C ALA A 184 27.52 -5.98 17.80
N GLU A 185 26.55 -6.23 18.70
CA GLU A 185 25.90 -7.54 18.84
C GLU A 185 24.75 -7.68 17.85
N THR A 186 24.74 -8.73 17.01
CA THR A 186 23.61 -9.05 16.15
C THR A 186 22.42 -9.49 17.00
N VAL A 187 21.31 -8.78 16.89
CA VAL A 187 20.07 -9.07 17.60
C VAL A 187 19.18 -9.98 16.76
N VAL A 188 18.91 -9.60 15.51
CA VAL A 188 18.18 -10.39 14.51
C VAL A 188 18.83 -10.23 13.14
N ALA A 189 18.76 -11.27 12.30
CA ALA A 189 19.27 -11.26 10.93
C ALA A 189 18.28 -11.95 10.00
N ILE A 190 17.94 -11.30 8.88
CA ILE A 190 17.22 -11.91 7.77
C ILE A 190 18.20 -12.80 7.00
N ASN A 191 19.43 -12.31 6.79
CA ASN A 191 20.56 -13.00 6.18
C ASN A 191 21.88 -12.33 6.63
N ASP A 192 23.01 -12.76 6.07
CA ASP A 192 24.35 -12.26 6.45
C ASP A 192 24.59 -10.78 6.10
N GLU A 193 23.74 -10.19 5.25
CA GLU A 193 23.87 -8.81 4.76
C GLU A 193 22.75 -7.87 5.24
N GLU A 194 21.70 -8.42 5.87
CA GLU A 194 20.49 -7.69 6.27
C GLU A 194 20.08 -8.08 7.69
N TYR A 195 20.38 -7.20 8.65
CA TYR A 195 20.28 -7.53 10.08
C TYR A 195 20.13 -6.27 10.96
N ILE A 196 19.75 -6.48 12.22
CA ILE A 196 19.76 -5.45 13.27
C ILE A 196 20.82 -5.83 14.29
N THR A 197 21.66 -4.85 14.67
CA THR A 197 22.61 -4.98 15.75
C THR A 197 22.32 -4.00 16.89
N ALA A 198 22.72 -4.36 18.10
CA ALA A 198 22.76 -3.48 19.26
C ALA A 198 24.16 -2.85 19.37
N ILE A 199 24.24 -1.53 19.34
CA ILE A 199 25.48 -0.78 19.56
C ILE A 199 25.55 -0.43 21.04
N ARG A 200 26.57 -1.00 21.73
CA ARG A 200 26.81 -0.80 23.17
C ARG A 200 28.04 0.05 23.46
N ASP A 201 28.97 0.13 22.49
CA ASP A 201 30.25 0.84 22.63
C ASP A 201 30.18 2.27 22.03
N PHE A 202 29.07 2.98 22.29
CA PHE A 202 28.90 4.38 21.95
C PHE A 202 28.44 5.17 23.18
N VAL A 203 28.31 6.50 23.05
CA VAL A 203 27.93 7.40 24.17
C VAL A 203 26.55 7.13 24.75
N CYS A 204 25.69 6.44 24.01
CA CYS A 204 24.37 6.02 24.44
C CYS A 204 23.93 4.75 23.67
N PRO A 205 22.97 3.96 24.21
CA PRO A 205 22.44 2.78 23.56
C PRO A 205 21.79 3.13 22.22
N ALA A 206 22.06 2.32 21.19
CA ALA A 206 21.44 2.45 19.87
C ALA A 206 21.27 1.10 19.20
N PHE A 207 20.36 1.03 18.23
CA PHE A 207 20.24 -0.09 17.31
C PHE A 207 20.66 0.33 15.92
N CYS A 208 21.33 -0.57 15.18
CA CYS A 208 21.67 -0.34 13.80
C CYS A 208 20.92 -1.31 12.90
N ILE A 209 20.25 -0.79 11.91
CA ILE A 209 19.69 -1.56 10.79
C ILE A 209 20.71 -1.53 9.67
N HIS A 210 21.09 -2.69 9.20
CA HIS A 210 21.96 -2.91 8.06
C HIS A 210 21.18 -3.59 6.96
N SER A 211 21.10 -2.98 5.77
CA SER A 211 20.25 -3.46 4.69
C SER A 211 20.85 -3.17 3.31
N ARG A 212 20.36 -3.88 2.28
CA ARG A 212 20.72 -3.66 0.87
C ARG A 212 19.54 -3.23 0.00
N THR A 213 18.33 -3.53 0.44
CA THR A 213 17.10 -3.23 -0.30
C THR A 213 16.16 -2.37 0.54
N GLU A 214 15.33 -1.55 -0.12
CA GLU A 214 14.28 -0.78 0.56
C GLU A 214 13.35 -1.68 1.37
N LYS A 215 12.99 -2.84 0.81
CA LYS A 215 12.09 -3.80 1.46
C LYS A 215 12.66 -4.34 2.76
N SER A 216 13.91 -4.81 2.75
CA SER A 216 14.55 -5.33 3.97
C SER A 216 14.78 -4.22 4.99
N ASP A 217 15.13 -3.02 4.55
CA ASP A 217 15.32 -1.84 5.41
C ASP A 217 14.02 -1.50 6.15
N VAL A 218 12.91 -1.35 5.42
CA VAL A 218 11.58 -1.08 5.98
C VAL A 218 11.11 -2.22 6.90
N THR A 219 11.33 -3.48 6.50
CA THR A 219 10.94 -4.65 7.30
C THR A 219 11.68 -4.67 8.64
N LEU A 220 13.01 -4.53 8.63
CA LEU A 220 13.82 -4.50 9.84
C LEU A 220 13.45 -3.30 10.73
N PHE A 221 13.19 -2.13 10.14
CA PHE A 221 12.73 -0.97 10.89
C PHE A 221 11.39 -1.20 11.57
N ARG A 222 10.40 -1.72 10.86
CA ARG A 222 9.07 -2.03 11.43
C ARG A 222 9.15 -3.03 12.58
N MET A 223 10.00 -4.05 12.46
CA MET A 223 10.26 -5.00 13.55
C MET A 223 10.83 -4.30 14.78
N LEU A 224 11.83 -3.43 14.61
CA LEU A 224 12.39 -2.65 15.71
C LEU A 224 11.35 -1.69 16.31
N TYR A 225 10.63 -0.95 15.45
CA TYR A 225 9.60 0.01 15.87
C TYR A 225 8.52 -0.63 16.75
N ALA A 226 8.07 -1.85 16.42
CA ALA A 226 7.02 -2.57 17.14
C ALA A 226 7.40 -2.92 18.59
N VAL A 227 8.68 -2.99 18.93
CA VAL A 227 9.16 -3.33 20.28
C VAL A 227 9.67 -2.13 21.07
N LEU A 228 9.79 -0.95 20.43
CA LEU A 228 10.22 0.26 21.11
C LEU A 228 9.14 0.75 22.08
N PRO A 229 9.53 1.24 23.26
CA PRO A 229 8.59 1.78 24.24
C PRO A 229 7.89 3.03 23.70
N LYS A 230 6.56 3.06 23.77
CA LYS A 230 5.72 4.20 23.41
C LYS A 230 4.83 4.59 24.58
N LEU A 231 4.77 5.87 24.91
CA LEU A 231 3.84 6.36 25.93
C LEU A 231 2.43 6.41 25.36
N GLU A 232 1.42 6.17 26.19
CA GLU A 232 0.01 6.04 25.81
C GLU A 232 -0.55 7.23 25.01
N ASN A 233 -0.04 8.44 25.23
CA ASN A 233 -0.48 9.65 24.51
C ASN A 233 0.48 10.10 23.40
N ASP A 234 1.49 9.32 23.06
CA ASP A 234 2.42 9.63 21.98
C ASP A 234 1.98 9.00 20.68
N THR A 235 2.15 9.71 19.56
CA THR A 235 1.81 9.19 18.22
C THR A 235 2.78 8.11 17.78
N GLU A 236 4.05 8.17 18.22
CA GLU A 236 5.09 7.20 17.91
C GLU A 236 6.07 7.01 19.07
N PRO A 237 6.89 5.95 19.12
CA PRO A 237 7.99 5.82 20.05
C PRO A 237 8.96 6.99 19.92
N MET A 238 9.48 7.49 21.05
CA MET A 238 10.47 8.56 21.02
C MET A 238 11.79 8.05 20.43
N MET A 239 12.24 8.64 19.32
CA MET A 239 13.50 8.23 18.68
C MET A 239 14.13 9.33 17.84
N ASN A 240 15.44 9.18 17.60
CA ASN A 240 16.18 9.85 16.53
C ASN A 240 16.78 8.78 15.61
N ILE A 241 16.92 9.11 14.32
CA ILE A 241 17.52 8.20 13.33
C ILE A 241 18.60 8.98 12.58
N VAL A 242 19.74 8.33 12.34
CA VAL A 242 20.81 8.81 11.47
C VAL A 242 21.14 7.73 10.46
N SER A 243 20.99 8.04 9.18
CA SER A 243 21.16 7.08 8.09
C SER A 243 22.16 7.58 7.06
N TRP A 244 22.93 6.65 6.50
CA TRP A 244 23.86 6.93 5.39
C TRP A 244 24.08 5.68 4.56
N ARG A 245 24.73 5.86 3.43
CA ARG A 245 25.13 4.77 2.54
C ARG A 245 26.63 4.58 2.55
N THR A 246 27.09 3.33 2.55
CA THR A 246 28.50 2.98 2.41
C THR A 246 28.65 1.77 1.50
N GLY A 247 29.33 1.94 0.35
CA GLY A 247 29.36 0.91 -0.69
C GLY A 247 27.96 0.64 -1.24
N GLY A 248 27.52 -0.63 -1.17
CA GLY A 248 26.17 -1.06 -1.54
C GLY A 248 25.17 -1.05 -0.37
N ASP A 249 25.64 -0.79 0.84
CA ASP A 249 24.89 -1.01 2.08
C ASP A 249 24.25 0.28 2.59
N PHE A 250 23.02 0.17 3.11
CA PHE A 250 22.31 1.21 3.84
C PHE A 250 22.45 0.97 5.33
N ILE A 251 22.87 2.00 6.05
CA ILE A 251 23.07 1.97 7.49
C ILE A 251 22.12 2.97 8.14
N SER A 252 21.25 2.51 9.02
CA SER A 252 20.34 3.35 9.79
C SER A 252 20.53 3.09 11.28
N VAL A 253 21.06 4.07 12.00
CA VAL A 253 21.23 4.00 13.46
C VAL A 253 20.06 4.69 14.13
N VAL A 254 19.28 3.90 14.88
CA VAL A 254 18.11 4.32 15.64
C VAL A 254 18.52 4.52 17.10
N PHE A 255 18.28 5.70 17.62
CA PHE A 255 18.50 6.08 19.02
C PHE A 255 17.15 6.17 19.73
N PRO A 256 16.71 5.15 20.46
CA PRO A 256 15.49 5.23 21.25
C PRO A 256 15.66 6.23 22.39
N ARG A 257 14.63 7.05 22.62
CA ARG A 257 14.64 8.13 23.62
C ARG A 257 13.59 7.88 24.71
N ARG A 258 13.89 8.36 25.92
CA ARG A 258 12.93 8.36 27.04
C ARG A 258 12.53 9.76 27.49
N LYS A 259 13.28 10.79 27.08
CA LYS A 259 13.04 12.17 27.50
C LYS A 259 13.39 13.16 26.38
N HIS A 260 12.59 14.20 26.24
CA HIS A 260 12.82 15.24 25.23
C HIS A 260 14.09 16.03 25.48
N ARG A 261 14.26 16.54 26.71
CA ARG A 261 15.37 17.39 27.12
C ARG A 261 15.95 16.95 28.46
N PRO A 262 17.26 17.11 28.69
CA PRO A 262 17.87 16.78 29.97
C PRO A 262 17.44 17.82 31.04
N ALA A 263 17.60 17.47 32.32
CA ALA A 263 17.20 18.33 33.43
C ALA A 263 17.95 19.69 33.46
N CYS A 264 19.19 19.69 32.98
CA CYS A 264 19.98 20.91 32.88
C CYS A 264 19.40 21.97 31.92
N TYR A 265 18.50 21.59 31.00
CA TYR A 265 17.84 22.54 30.11
C TYR A 265 16.93 23.52 30.87
N ASP A 266 16.15 23.01 31.82
CA ASP A 266 15.17 23.76 32.60
C ASP A 266 15.75 24.25 33.96
N ALA A 267 17.02 23.97 34.25
CA ALA A 267 17.66 24.36 35.46
C ALA A 267 17.74 25.90 35.58
N VAL A 268 17.84 26.40 36.79
CA VAL A 268 17.95 27.85 37.07
C VAL A 268 19.38 28.27 37.31
N SER A 269 19.69 29.54 37.00
CA SER A 269 20.99 30.17 37.25
C SER A 269 22.16 29.47 36.54
N SER A 270 23.30 29.40 37.20
CA SER A 270 24.54 28.82 36.64
C SER A 270 24.52 27.32 36.37
N ALA A 271 23.48 26.60 36.82
CA ALA A 271 23.29 25.19 36.53
C ALA A 271 22.63 24.93 35.14
N GLN A 272 22.05 25.94 34.52
CA GLN A 272 21.39 25.80 33.24
C GLN A 272 22.38 25.56 32.09
N LEU A 273 22.16 24.54 31.30
CA LEU A 273 22.80 24.32 30.00
C LEU A 273 21.71 24.30 28.90
N LEU A 274 21.80 25.21 27.94
CA LEU A 274 20.82 25.29 26.88
C LEU A 274 21.14 24.26 25.79
N VAL A 275 20.71 23.00 26.01
CA VAL A 275 20.94 21.88 25.13
C VAL A 275 19.64 21.09 24.92
N SER A 276 19.25 20.86 23.66
CA SER A 276 18.05 20.12 23.30
C SER A 276 18.41 19.08 22.24
N PRO A 277 18.87 17.88 22.65
CA PRO A 277 19.48 16.92 21.73
C PRO A 277 18.51 16.42 20.64
N GLY A 278 18.95 16.51 19.37
CA GLY A 278 18.35 15.92 18.20
C GLY A 278 19.25 14.84 17.60
N ALA A 279 18.93 14.34 16.40
CA ALA A 279 19.63 13.23 15.76
C ALA A 279 21.15 13.47 15.59
N ILE A 280 21.54 14.68 15.25
CA ILE A 280 22.95 15.05 15.09
C ILE A 280 23.69 15.01 16.44
N ASP A 281 23.04 15.51 17.50
CA ASP A 281 23.59 15.45 18.85
C ASP A 281 23.72 14.00 19.32
N MET A 282 22.70 13.17 19.06
CA MET A 282 22.75 11.73 19.36
C MET A 282 23.86 11.02 18.57
N GLY A 283 24.18 11.49 17.36
CA GLY A 283 25.32 11.03 16.55
C GLY A 283 26.69 11.52 17.03
N GLY A 284 26.76 12.20 18.17
CA GLY A 284 28.01 12.63 18.83
C GLY A 284 28.49 14.03 18.48
N LEU A 285 27.72 14.85 17.74
CA LEU A 285 28.01 16.28 17.51
C LEU A 285 27.02 17.11 18.32
N LEU A 286 27.41 17.45 19.56
CA LEU A 286 26.60 18.22 20.50
C LEU A 286 26.67 19.73 20.17
N ILE A 287 25.51 20.37 20.02
CA ILE A 287 25.42 21.76 19.58
C ILE A 287 24.95 22.64 20.73
N LEU A 288 25.80 23.61 21.11
CA LEU A 288 25.55 24.58 22.17
C LEU A 288 25.40 25.97 21.56
N PRO A 289 24.26 26.66 21.79
CA PRO A 289 24.05 28.02 21.26
C PRO A 289 24.67 29.12 22.09
N ARG A 290 25.07 28.85 23.34
CA ARG A 290 25.70 29.86 24.25
C ARG A 290 27.18 29.56 24.43
N GLU A 291 27.99 30.61 24.38
CA GLU A 291 29.42 30.49 24.50
C GLU A 291 29.84 30.01 25.92
N GLU A 292 29.17 30.50 26.96
CA GLU A 292 29.39 30.05 28.33
C GLU A 292 29.18 28.55 28.51
N ASP A 293 28.15 27.97 27.88
CA ASP A 293 27.87 26.55 27.93
C ASP A 293 28.96 25.76 27.22
N TYR A 294 29.44 26.26 26.08
CA TYR A 294 30.52 25.64 25.30
C TYR A 294 31.83 25.53 26.12
N PHE A 295 32.20 26.54 26.87
CA PHE A 295 33.45 26.51 27.65
C PHE A 295 33.35 25.68 28.93
N ARG A 296 32.18 25.61 29.58
CA ARG A 296 32.03 24.96 30.88
C ARG A 296 31.61 23.48 30.79
N ILE A 297 31.14 23.01 29.64
CA ILE A 297 30.69 21.60 29.50
C ILE A 297 31.84 20.62 29.68
N THR A 298 31.62 19.58 30.47
CA THR A 298 32.61 18.55 30.80
C THR A 298 32.20 17.18 30.28
N PRO A 299 33.12 16.19 30.24
CA PRO A 299 32.78 14.81 29.86
C PRO A 299 31.64 14.23 30.70
N GLU A 300 31.64 14.49 32.02
CA GLU A 300 30.62 13.97 32.94
C GLU A 300 29.25 14.58 32.64
N THR A 301 29.23 15.90 32.35
CA THR A 301 27.99 16.60 31.98
C THR A 301 27.44 16.08 30.63
N ILE A 302 28.33 15.81 29.68
CA ILE A 302 27.94 15.23 28.39
C ILE A 302 27.33 13.82 28.60
N GLN A 303 27.98 12.98 29.40
CA GLN A 303 27.47 11.66 29.72
C GLN A 303 26.09 11.72 30.40
N GLN A 304 25.96 12.62 31.41
CA GLN A 304 24.68 12.84 32.08
C GLN A 304 23.57 13.27 31.11
N ILE A 305 23.85 14.12 30.11
CA ILE A 305 22.87 14.52 29.09
C ILE A 305 22.39 13.31 28.31
N TYR A 306 23.33 12.47 27.84
CA TYR A 306 22.97 11.25 27.08
C TYR A 306 22.20 10.25 27.96
N ASP A 307 22.65 10.01 29.19
CA ASP A 307 22.01 9.10 30.14
C ASP A 307 20.57 9.53 30.47
N GLU A 308 20.30 10.83 30.55
CA GLU A 308 18.95 11.33 30.83
C GLU A 308 17.99 11.22 29.64
N VAL A 309 18.47 11.43 28.42
CA VAL A 309 17.58 11.51 27.26
C VAL A 309 17.42 10.19 26.52
N SER A 310 18.38 9.26 26.64
CA SER A 310 18.36 7.94 26.01
C SER A 310 17.72 6.89 26.90
N ILE A 311 17.36 5.76 26.34
CA ILE A 311 17.08 4.54 27.10
C ILE A 311 18.35 4.08 27.83
N THR A 312 18.22 3.19 28.81
CA THR A 312 19.38 2.55 29.47
C THR A 312 19.90 1.37 28.64
N PHE A 313 21.11 0.87 28.96
CA PHE A 313 21.61 -0.36 28.36
C PHE A 313 20.77 -1.60 28.78
N GLU A 314 20.15 -1.57 29.96
CA GLU A 314 19.21 -2.61 30.42
C GLU A 314 17.92 -2.57 29.58
N ASP A 315 17.38 -1.37 29.30
CA ASP A 315 16.25 -1.23 28.38
C ASP A 315 16.58 -1.73 26.98
N GLN A 316 17.80 -1.48 26.49
CA GLN A 316 18.27 -2.00 25.19
C GLN A 316 18.30 -3.54 25.19
N GLU A 317 18.73 -4.18 26.28
CA GLU A 317 18.71 -5.66 26.40
C GLU A 317 17.28 -6.19 26.34
N VAL A 318 16.35 -5.56 27.09
CA VAL A 318 14.92 -5.95 27.08
C VAL A 318 14.31 -5.79 25.68
N ILE A 319 14.59 -4.68 25.01
CA ILE A 319 14.10 -4.42 23.63
C ILE A 319 14.73 -5.46 22.68
N GLY A 320 16.04 -5.71 22.80
CA GLY A 320 16.73 -6.73 22.00
C GLY A 320 16.15 -8.14 22.19
N GLN A 321 15.79 -8.51 23.43
CA GLN A 321 15.16 -9.79 23.69
C GLN A 321 13.74 -9.85 23.08
N ARG A 322 12.92 -8.83 23.25
CA ARG A 322 11.61 -8.75 22.61
C ARG A 322 11.69 -8.82 21.09
N LEU A 323 12.71 -8.19 20.50
CA LEU A 323 12.95 -8.23 19.06
C LEU A 323 13.32 -9.65 18.61
N LYS A 324 14.19 -10.37 19.37
CA LYS A 324 14.53 -11.79 19.14
C LYS A 324 13.29 -12.69 19.24
N ASP A 325 12.47 -12.48 20.26
CA ASP A 325 11.24 -13.25 20.50
C ASP A 325 10.22 -13.02 19.37
N ASN A 326 9.98 -11.77 19.00
CA ASN A 326 9.09 -11.42 17.89
C ASN A 326 9.65 -11.90 16.54
N PHE A 327 10.96 -11.84 16.33
CA PHE A 327 11.60 -12.38 15.13
C PHE A 327 11.48 -13.90 15.09
N SER A 328 11.71 -14.59 16.19
CA SER A 328 11.52 -16.05 16.28
C SER A 328 10.06 -16.44 16.01
N LEU A 329 9.10 -15.68 16.53
CA LEU A 329 7.68 -15.86 16.24
C LEU A 329 7.32 -15.50 14.80
N SER A 330 7.89 -14.42 14.26
CA SER A 330 7.71 -14.01 12.85
C SER A 330 8.54 -14.87 11.91
N GLY A 331 9.72 -15.30 12.31
CA GLY A 331 10.59 -16.23 11.59
C GLY A 331 10.00 -17.64 11.52
N LEU A 332 9.34 -18.11 12.58
CA LEU A 332 8.50 -19.32 12.54
C LEU A 332 7.28 -19.12 11.61
N ARG A 333 6.70 -17.92 11.55
CA ARG A 333 5.65 -17.56 10.58
C ARG A 333 6.19 -17.38 9.15
N GLN A 334 7.45 -16.96 8.95
CA GLN A 334 8.08 -16.85 7.61
C GLN A 334 8.75 -18.15 7.14
N MET A 335 9.19 -19.03 8.06
CA MET A 335 9.70 -20.38 7.72
C MET A 335 8.58 -21.41 7.57
N GLU A 336 7.43 -21.25 8.19
CA GLU A 336 6.23 -21.93 7.74
C GLU A 336 5.80 -21.25 6.45
N LYS A 337 5.93 -21.95 5.30
CA LYS A 337 5.20 -21.59 4.09
C LYS A 337 3.78 -21.25 4.56
N PRO A 338 3.22 -20.07 4.25
CA PRO A 338 1.96 -19.61 4.84
C PRO A 338 0.85 -20.65 4.70
N PHE A 339 1.07 -21.65 3.83
CA PHE A 339 0.22 -22.82 3.64
C PHE A 339 1.11 -24.05 3.39
N SER A 340 1.58 -24.72 4.45
CA SER A 340 2.32 -26.00 4.35
C SER A 340 1.40 -27.15 3.93
N ARG A 341 0.09 -27.02 4.12
CA ARG A 341 -0.97 -27.92 3.71
C ARG A 341 -2.04 -27.14 2.95
N GLN A 342 -2.84 -27.86 2.14
CA GLN A 342 -4.00 -27.26 1.48
C GLN A 342 -4.90 -26.57 2.51
N PRO A 343 -5.14 -25.26 2.40
CA PRO A 343 -6.01 -24.55 3.34
C PRO A 343 -7.48 -24.82 3.09
N LEU A 344 -8.32 -24.58 4.12
CA LEU A 344 -9.75 -24.45 4.00
C LEU A 344 -10.10 -22.97 3.73
N VAL A 345 -11.13 -22.74 2.95
CA VAL A 345 -11.73 -21.43 2.73
C VAL A 345 -13.16 -21.43 3.25
N THR A 346 -13.59 -20.30 3.82
CA THR A 346 -14.96 -20.04 4.25
C THR A 346 -15.64 -19.08 3.28
N VAL A 347 -16.79 -19.50 2.73
CA VAL A 347 -17.54 -18.77 1.71
C VAL A 347 -18.92 -18.41 2.22
N GLY A 348 -19.22 -17.11 2.35
CA GLY A 348 -20.56 -16.62 2.67
C GLY A 348 -21.49 -16.78 1.48
N ILE A 349 -22.61 -17.53 1.62
CA ILE A 349 -23.49 -17.88 0.52
C ILE A 349 -24.74 -17.00 0.47
N VAL A 350 -25.54 -17.04 1.53
CA VAL A 350 -26.83 -16.36 1.61
C VAL A 350 -27.18 -16.03 3.05
N SER A 351 -27.86 -14.91 3.28
CA SER A 351 -28.40 -14.58 4.60
C SER A 351 -29.92 -14.37 4.53
N GLY A 352 -30.62 -14.84 5.58
CA GLY A 352 -32.08 -14.73 5.67
C GLY A 352 -32.59 -14.92 7.08
N ASN A 353 -33.87 -14.53 7.34
CA ASN A 353 -34.54 -14.80 8.62
C ASN A 353 -34.91 -16.28 8.74
N GLU A 354 -35.12 -16.93 7.61
CA GLU A 354 -35.37 -18.37 7.51
C GLU A 354 -34.60 -18.91 6.32
N LEU A 355 -33.95 -20.08 6.50
CA LEU A 355 -33.22 -20.78 5.45
C LEU A 355 -33.75 -22.20 5.33
N HIS A 356 -34.04 -22.60 4.08
CA HIS A 356 -34.42 -23.94 3.72
C HIS A 356 -33.22 -24.64 3.07
N LEU A 357 -32.87 -25.80 3.57
CA LEU A 357 -31.74 -26.57 3.03
C LEU A 357 -32.03 -28.06 2.99
N VAL A 358 -31.36 -28.76 2.10
CA VAL A 358 -31.45 -30.23 1.98
C VAL A 358 -30.05 -30.81 2.13
N LEU A 359 -29.88 -31.70 3.11
CA LEU A 359 -28.64 -32.47 3.30
C LEU A 359 -28.74 -33.72 2.43
N ASN A 360 -28.01 -33.75 1.30
CA ASN A 360 -28.13 -34.80 0.28
C ASN A 360 -27.53 -36.14 0.73
N LYS A 361 -26.72 -36.14 1.77
CA LYS A 361 -26.14 -37.31 2.45
C LYS A 361 -26.11 -37.05 3.96
N PRO A 362 -25.79 -38.06 4.80
CA PRO A 362 -25.68 -37.85 6.26
C PRO A 362 -24.62 -36.81 6.65
N TYR A 363 -25.03 -35.91 7.53
CA TYR A 363 -24.20 -34.90 8.21
C TYR A 363 -24.27 -35.09 9.72
N MET A 364 -23.23 -34.72 10.43
CA MET A 364 -23.22 -34.64 11.90
C MET A 364 -23.54 -33.20 12.34
N ALA A 365 -24.55 -33.00 13.18
CA ALA A 365 -24.85 -31.72 13.81
C ALA A 365 -25.23 -31.94 15.28
N LYS A 366 -24.56 -31.19 16.18
CA LYS A 366 -24.77 -31.28 17.64
C LYS A 366 -24.81 -32.73 18.17
N GLY A 367 -23.91 -33.59 17.69
CA GLY A 367 -23.77 -35.00 18.09
C GLY A 367 -24.81 -35.96 17.52
N LYS A 368 -25.65 -35.52 16.57
CA LYS A 368 -26.67 -36.33 15.89
C LYS A 368 -26.39 -36.41 14.40
N THR A 369 -26.62 -37.58 13.81
CA THR A 369 -26.64 -37.74 12.36
C THR A 369 -27.96 -37.27 11.80
N VAL A 370 -27.91 -36.37 10.82
CA VAL A 370 -29.07 -35.76 10.16
C VAL A 370 -28.91 -35.80 8.64
N SER A 371 -30.03 -35.87 7.94
CA SER A 371 -30.09 -35.86 6.45
C SER A 371 -31.44 -35.35 5.98
N GLY A 372 -31.57 -35.06 4.69
CA GLY A 372 -32.79 -34.57 4.07
C GLY A 372 -33.10 -33.12 4.38
N ALA A 373 -34.34 -32.73 4.19
CA ALA A 373 -34.78 -31.35 4.36
C ALA A 373 -34.65 -30.86 5.81
N GLN A 374 -34.11 -29.66 5.96
CA GLN A 374 -33.96 -28.95 7.23
C GLN A 374 -34.47 -27.52 7.06
N THR A 375 -35.09 -26.97 8.08
CA THR A 375 -35.43 -25.55 8.18
C THR A 375 -34.79 -24.96 9.41
N VAL A 376 -34.18 -23.80 9.28
CA VAL A 376 -33.61 -23.02 10.35
C VAL A 376 -34.17 -21.60 10.31
N SER A 377 -34.52 -21.03 11.44
CA SER A 377 -35.07 -19.67 11.52
C SER A 377 -34.38 -18.85 12.60
N TYR A 378 -34.24 -17.54 12.37
CA TYR A 378 -33.78 -16.60 13.39
C TYR A 378 -34.87 -16.38 14.42
N SER A 379 -34.54 -16.56 15.67
CA SER A 379 -35.49 -16.35 16.80
C SER A 379 -34.73 -15.98 18.07
N GLU A 380 -35.19 -14.93 18.74
CA GLU A 380 -34.68 -14.51 20.06
C GLU A 380 -33.15 -14.37 20.15
N GLY A 381 -32.53 -13.82 19.09
CA GLY A 381 -31.06 -13.61 19.02
C GLY A 381 -30.25 -14.87 18.72
N GLY A 382 -30.92 -15.95 18.28
CA GLY A 382 -30.26 -17.22 17.96
C GLY A 382 -30.85 -17.93 16.74
N ILE A 383 -30.29 -19.08 16.42
CA ILE A 383 -30.73 -20.01 15.37
C ILE A 383 -31.67 -21.04 15.98
N LEU A 384 -32.96 -21.00 15.64
CA LEU A 384 -33.92 -22.02 16.00
C LEU A 384 -33.84 -23.19 15.04
N TRP A 385 -33.52 -24.38 15.56
CA TRP A 385 -33.48 -25.63 14.81
C TRP A 385 -33.96 -26.80 15.66
N ASN A 386 -34.91 -27.57 15.16
CA ASN A 386 -35.51 -28.71 15.86
C ASN A 386 -35.97 -28.37 17.29
N GLY A 387 -36.56 -27.18 17.47
CA GLY A 387 -37.10 -26.71 18.73
C GLY A 387 -36.07 -26.25 19.77
N ASN A 388 -34.78 -26.10 19.39
CA ASN A 388 -33.72 -25.61 20.24
C ASN A 388 -33.06 -24.37 19.64
N HIS A 389 -32.58 -23.46 20.49
CA HIS A 389 -31.83 -22.28 20.09
C HIS A 389 -30.31 -22.50 20.15
N TYR A 390 -29.61 -22.04 19.14
CA TYR A 390 -28.16 -22.14 19.03
C TYR A 390 -27.56 -20.78 18.65
N ARG A 391 -26.36 -20.45 19.11
CA ARG A 391 -25.57 -19.30 18.61
C ARG A 391 -24.97 -19.57 17.26
N GLU A 392 -24.55 -20.82 17.07
CA GLU A 392 -23.92 -21.31 15.84
C GLU A 392 -24.34 -22.79 15.64
N LEU A 393 -24.61 -23.16 14.40
CA LEU A 393 -24.97 -24.52 14.02
C LEU A 393 -24.12 -24.98 12.86
N THR A 394 -23.38 -26.08 13.06
CA THR A 394 -22.49 -26.65 12.06
C THR A 394 -22.97 -28.02 11.64
N PHE A 395 -23.11 -28.24 10.35
CA PHE A 395 -23.38 -29.52 9.71
C PHE A 395 -22.07 -30.03 9.06
N GLN A 396 -21.46 -31.04 9.67
CA GLN A 396 -20.23 -31.66 9.19
C GLN A 396 -20.53 -32.90 8.33
N PRO A 397 -19.97 -32.98 7.10
CA PRO A 397 -20.23 -34.15 6.22
C PRO A 397 -19.65 -35.41 6.82
N GLN A 398 -20.38 -36.53 6.72
CA GLN A 398 -19.90 -37.86 7.13
C GLN A 398 -19.31 -38.67 5.98
N ALA A 399 -19.41 -38.16 4.75
CA ALA A 399 -18.81 -38.75 3.55
C ALA A 399 -18.12 -37.67 2.71
N THR A 400 -17.07 -38.04 1.99
CA THR A 400 -16.27 -37.14 1.16
C THR A 400 -17.03 -36.52 -0.03
N ASP A 401 -18.10 -37.17 -0.45
CA ASP A 401 -19.01 -36.77 -1.54
C ASP A 401 -20.34 -36.24 -1.01
N ALA A 402 -20.41 -35.91 0.30
CA ALA A 402 -21.59 -35.27 0.88
C ALA A 402 -21.71 -33.82 0.38
N SER A 403 -22.97 -33.43 0.13
CA SER A 403 -23.33 -32.08 -0.28
C SER A 403 -24.63 -31.64 0.40
N PHE A 404 -24.83 -30.33 0.43
CA PHE A 404 -26.07 -29.72 0.86
C PHE A 404 -26.59 -28.76 -0.21
N THR A 405 -27.88 -28.59 -0.29
CA THR A 405 -28.57 -27.70 -1.23
C THR A 405 -29.21 -26.58 -0.44
N LEU A 406 -29.05 -25.34 -0.88
CA LEU A 406 -29.71 -24.13 -0.37
C LEU A 406 -30.66 -23.60 -1.43
N ASP A 407 -31.86 -23.23 -1.00
CA ASP A 407 -32.84 -22.57 -1.84
C ASP A 407 -32.65 -21.03 -1.76
N ASP A 408 -33.18 -20.32 -2.75
CA ASP A 408 -33.21 -18.86 -2.81
C ASP A 408 -31.83 -18.16 -2.70
N VAL A 409 -30.76 -18.79 -3.19
CA VAL A 409 -29.44 -18.16 -3.28
C VAL A 409 -29.50 -17.04 -4.32
N THR A 410 -29.31 -15.78 -3.88
CA THR A 410 -29.26 -14.63 -4.79
C THR A 410 -27.93 -14.59 -5.50
N ILE A 411 -27.93 -14.45 -6.82
CA ILE A 411 -26.75 -14.26 -7.66
C ILE A 411 -26.87 -12.99 -8.49
N GLY A 412 -25.73 -12.33 -8.76
CA GLY A 412 -25.67 -11.07 -9.50
C GLY A 412 -26.29 -9.91 -8.74
N ILE A 413 -25.98 -9.78 -7.46
CA ILE A 413 -26.50 -8.74 -6.58
C ILE A 413 -26.15 -7.36 -7.19
N ASP A 414 -27.18 -6.48 -7.31
CA ASP A 414 -27.10 -5.16 -7.93
C ASP A 414 -26.82 -5.15 -9.46
N PHE A 415 -26.82 -6.30 -10.13
CA PHE A 415 -26.73 -6.38 -11.59
C PHE A 415 -28.12 -6.54 -12.23
N HIS A 416 -28.26 -6.15 -13.52
CA HIS A 416 -29.52 -6.27 -14.28
C HIS A 416 -30.03 -7.71 -14.44
N TRP A 417 -29.21 -8.72 -14.15
CA TRP A 417 -29.51 -10.15 -14.21
C TRP A 417 -29.65 -10.81 -12.82
N GLU A 418 -29.78 -10.02 -11.74
CA GLU A 418 -30.03 -10.52 -10.38
C GLU A 418 -31.21 -11.48 -10.35
N ARG A 419 -31.00 -12.65 -9.76
CA ARG A 419 -32.03 -13.67 -9.60
C ARG A 419 -31.71 -14.62 -8.44
N LYS A 420 -32.72 -15.41 -8.06
CA LYS A 420 -32.59 -16.46 -7.07
C LYS A 420 -32.47 -17.83 -7.73
N GLU A 421 -31.55 -18.64 -7.23
CA GLU A 421 -31.34 -20.01 -7.71
C GLU A 421 -31.22 -20.99 -6.52
N THR A 422 -31.64 -22.24 -6.75
CA THR A 422 -31.33 -23.35 -5.85
C THR A 422 -29.92 -23.85 -6.18
N GLN A 423 -29.00 -23.84 -5.22
CA GLN A 423 -27.61 -24.22 -5.44
C GLN A 423 -27.15 -25.29 -4.47
N THR A 424 -26.27 -26.18 -4.94
CA THR A 424 -25.74 -27.32 -4.20
C THR A 424 -24.23 -27.12 -3.91
N PHE A 425 -23.83 -27.34 -2.66
CA PHE A 425 -22.48 -27.08 -2.17
C PHE A 425 -21.87 -28.32 -1.51
N PRO A 426 -20.59 -28.62 -1.73
CA PRO A 426 -19.87 -29.70 -1.05
C PRO A 426 -19.31 -29.19 0.28
N GLY A 427 -18.93 -30.10 1.19
CA GLY A 427 -18.19 -29.75 2.41
C GLY A 427 -19.09 -29.40 3.59
N THR A 428 -18.57 -28.59 4.52
CA THR A 428 -19.24 -28.23 5.77
C THR A 428 -20.16 -27.02 5.56
N LEU A 429 -21.36 -27.07 6.12
CA LEU A 429 -22.25 -25.92 6.25
C LEU A 429 -22.19 -25.41 7.68
N ARG A 430 -21.86 -24.15 7.84
CA ARG A 430 -21.83 -23.41 9.11
C ARG A 430 -22.87 -22.29 9.04
N LEU A 431 -23.78 -22.23 10.03
CA LEU A 431 -24.79 -21.20 10.14
C LEU A 431 -24.44 -20.33 11.37
N VAL A 432 -24.39 -19.03 11.17
CA VAL A 432 -24.10 -18.05 12.24
C VAL A 432 -25.13 -16.93 12.23
N VAL A 433 -25.30 -16.29 13.37
CA VAL A 433 -26.16 -15.09 13.47
C VAL A 433 -25.34 -13.88 13.02
N ASP A 434 -25.92 -13.10 12.12
CA ASP A 434 -25.40 -11.83 11.62
C ASP A 434 -26.53 -10.78 11.70
N GLY A 435 -26.41 -9.88 12.68
CA GLY A 435 -27.51 -8.97 13.04
C GLY A 435 -28.77 -9.73 13.46
N GLU A 436 -29.87 -9.52 12.75
CA GLU A 436 -31.16 -10.20 12.93
C GLU A 436 -31.42 -11.28 11.88
N ARG A 437 -30.37 -11.86 11.29
CA ARG A 437 -30.44 -12.85 10.22
C ARG A 437 -29.52 -14.04 10.50
N ILE A 438 -29.76 -15.12 9.79
CA ILE A 438 -28.86 -16.27 9.73
C ILE A 438 -28.06 -16.18 8.45
N LEU A 439 -26.74 -16.25 8.56
CA LEU A 439 -25.80 -16.33 7.45
C LEU A 439 -25.36 -17.79 7.27
N ALA A 440 -25.48 -18.30 6.04
CA ALA A 440 -24.98 -19.61 5.64
C ALA A 440 -23.56 -19.48 5.08
N ILE A 441 -22.61 -20.17 5.69
CA ILE A 441 -21.19 -20.20 5.32
C ILE A 441 -20.82 -21.63 4.90
N ASN A 442 -20.24 -21.77 3.72
CA ASN A 442 -19.66 -23.04 3.27
C ASN A 442 -18.17 -23.10 3.58
N GLU A 443 -17.71 -24.14 4.25
CA GLU A 443 -16.29 -24.38 4.52
C GLU A 443 -15.83 -25.61 3.75
N LEU A 444 -14.77 -25.43 2.92
CA LEU A 444 -14.25 -26.46 2.04
C LEU A 444 -12.77 -26.25 1.68
N PRO A 445 -12.07 -27.31 1.17
CA PRO A 445 -10.70 -27.16 0.68
C PRO A 445 -10.59 -26.20 -0.51
N VAL A 446 -9.56 -25.35 -0.53
CA VAL A 446 -9.32 -24.34 -1.59
C VAL A 446 -9.38 -24.92 -3.00
N GLU A 447 -8.81 -26.11 -3.25
CA GLU A 447 -8.85 -26.70 -4.59
C GLU A 447 -10.29 -27.06 -5.03
N LYS A 448 -11.16 -27.45 -4.10
CA LYS A 448 -12.58 -27.69 -4.39
C LYS A 448 -13.36 -26.39 -4.64
N TYR A 449 -13.02 -25.32 -3.93
CA TYR A 449 -13.54 -23.99 -4.21
C TYR A 449 -13.16 -23.53 -5.63
N LEU A 450 -11.91 -23.72 -6.04
CA LEU A 450 -11.42 -23.33 -7.35
C LEU A 450 -12.08 -24.12 -8.51
N GLU A 451 -12.39 -25.40 -8.33
CA GLU A 451 -13.16 -26.17 -9.34
C GLU A 451 -14.51 -25.50 -9.64
N SER A 452 -15.18 -24.95 -8.62
CA SER A 452 -16.43 -24.22 -8.77
C SER A 452 -16.23 -22.83 -9.40
N VAL A 453 -15.28 -22.04 -8.88
CA VAL A 453 -14.99 -20.69 -9.38
C VAL A 453 -14.66 -20.73 -10.87
N ILE A 454 -13.72 -21.57 -11.28
CA ILE A 454 -13.31 -21.67 -12.68
C ILE A 454 -14.47 -22.13 -13.57
N SER A 455 -15.30 -23.06 -13.11
CA SER A 455 -16.50 -23.49 -13.85
C SER A 455 -17.58 -22.40 -13.94
N SER A 456 -17.58 -21.43 -13.02
CA SER A 456 -18.51 -20.30 -13.01
C SER A 456 -18.01 -19.12 -13.84
N GLU A 457 -16.68 -18.93 -13.92
CA GLU A 457 -16.03 -17.83 -14.64
C GLU A 457 -15.72 -18.19 -16.10
N MET A 458 -15.39 -19.46 -16.37
CA MET A 458 -14.96 -19.96 -17.69
C MET A 458 -15.82 -21.10 -18.19
N ARG A 459 -15.94 -21.24 -19.50
CA ARG A 459 -16.66 -22.39 -20.08
C ARG A 459 -15.81 -23.66 -20.10
N ALA A 460 -16.50 -24.78 -20.11
CA ALA A 460 -15.90 -26.12 -20.24
C ALA A 460 -15.07 -26.29 -21.52
N THR A 461 -15.36 -25.50 -22.55
CA THR A 461 -14.69 -25.49 -23.87
C THR A 461 -13.42 -24.67 -23.91
N SER A 462 -13.07 -23.94 -22.82
CA SER A 462 -11.86 -23.15 -22.75
C SER A 462 -10.60 -24.00 -22.90
N SER A 463 -9.54 -23.43 -23.48
CA SER A 463 -8.28 -24.14 -23.63
C SER A 463 -7.71 -24.53 -22.25
N LEU A 464 -7.06 -25.70 -22.18
CA LEU A 464 -6.49 -26.18 -20.91
C LEU A 464 -5.45 -25.20 -20.32
N GLU A 465 -4.70 -24.52 -21.17
CA GLU A 465 -3.70 -23.56 -20.74
C GLU A 465 -4.33 -22.28 -20.15
N LEU A 466 -5.43 -21.78 -20.72
CA LEU A 466 -6.23 -20.70 -20.12
C LEU A 466 -6.78 -21.11 -18.75
N LEU A 467 -7.35 -22.32 -18.64
CA LEU A 467 -7.91 -22.82 -17.38
C LEU A 467 -6.83 -22.98 -16.30
N LYS A 468 -5.60 -23.45 -16.66
CA LYS A 468 -4.46 -23.50 -15.76
C LYS A 468 -4.02 -22.11 -15.29
N ALA A 469 -3.92 -21.14 -16.20
CA ALA A 469 -3.59 -19.77 -15.86
C ALA A 469 -4.63 -19.20 -14.90
N HIS A 470 -5.92 -19.40 -15.19
CA HIS A 470 -7.02 -18.94 -14.34
C HIS A 470 -7.03 -19.60 -12.96
N ALA A 471 -6.72 -20.91 -12.87
CA ALA A 471 -6.59 -21.61 -11.59
C ALA A 471 -5.49 -21.02 -10.71
N ILE A 472 -4.36 -20.64 -11.29
CA ILE A 472 -3.24 -20.04 -10.57
C ILE A 472 -3.57 -18.62 -10.09
N ILE A 473 -4.15 -17.76 -10.94
CA ILE A 473 -4.50 -16.40 -10.52
C ILE A 473 -5.61 -16.39 -9.47
N SER A 474 -6.67 -17.22 -9.67
CA SER A 474 -7.75 -17.31 -8.67
C SER A 474 -7.26 -17.81 -7.32
N ARG A 475 -6.35 -18.80 -7.32
CA ARG A 475 -5.70 -19.28 -6.10
C ARG A 475 -4.82 -18.22 -5.46
N SER A 476 -4.02 -17.51 -6.26
CA SER A 476 -3.13 -16.44 -5.75
C SER A 476 -3.92 -15.31 -5.11
N TRP A 477 -4.95 -14.83 -5.81
CA TRP A 477 -5.84 -13.80 -5.28
C TRP A 477 -6.51 -14.25 -3.97
N LEU A 478 -7.14 -15.42 -3.95
CA LEU A 478 -7.81 -15.95 -2.75
C LEU A 478 -6.86 -16.04 -1.55
N LEU A 479 -5.69 -16.65 -1.75
CA LEU A 479 -4.73 -16.84 -0.65
C LEU A 479 -4.11 -15.52 -0.19
N ALA A 480 -3.92 -14.54 -1.09
CA ALA A 480 -3.51 -13.19 -0.72
C ALA A 480 -4.55 -12.50 0.16
N GLN A 481 -5.86 -12.59 -0.19
CA GLN A 481 -6.96 -12.05 0.63
C GLN A 481 -7.03 -12.72 2.01
N MET A 482 -6.93 -14.05 2.07
CA MET A 482 -6.93 -14.80 3.33
C MET A 482 -5.75 -14.42 4.24
N LEU A 483 -4.58 -14.12 3.67
CA LEU A 483 -3.40 -13.64 4.43
C LEU A 483 -3.60 -12.20 4.90
N LYS A 484 -4.10 -11.31 4.03
CA LYS A 484 -4.39 -9.92 4.38
C LYS A 484 -5.32 -9.87 5.60
N ARG A 485 -6.44 -10.61 5.57
CA ARG A 485 -7.39 -10.69 6.67
C ARG A 485 -6.77 -11.20 7.97
N ARG A 486 -5.91 -12.24 7.92
CA ARG A 486 -5.24 -12.78 9.13
C ARG A 486 -4.23 -11.81 9.74
N SER A 487 -3.71 -10.88 8.96
CA SER A 487 -2.81 -9.81 9.45
C SER A 487 -3.55 -8.61 10.01
N GLU A 488 -4.86 -8.48 9.72
CA GLU A 488 -5.73 -7.37 10.15
C GLU A 488 -6.44 -7.60 11.50
N ASP A 489 -6.26 -8.76 12.16
CA ASP A 489 -6.73 -9.04 13.54
C ASP A 489 -6.06 -8.11 14.60
N ASP A 490 -5.28 -7.12 14.19
CA ASP A 490 -4.74 -6.06 15.03
C ASP A 490 -5.70 -4.85 14.99
N GLU A 491 -6.44 -4.63 16.09
CA GLU A 491 -7.58 -3.70 16.31
C GLU A 491 -7.33 -2.20 16.05
N THR A 492 -6.37 -1.80 15.21
CA THR A 492 -5.91 -0.40 15.14
C THR A 492 -5.92 0.29 13.78
N ARG A 493 -6.58 -0.25 12.76
CA ARG A 493 -6.67 0.43 11.46
C ARG A 493 -8.09 0.86 11.12
N ASP A 494 -8.38 2.16 11.26
CA ASP A 494 -9.46 2.82 10.52
C ASP A 494 -9.12 2.79 9.02
N HIS A 495 -9.53 1.74 8.32
CA HIS A 495 -9.40 1.67 6.87
C HIS A 495 -10.52 2.50 6.22
N PHE A 496 -10.21 3.72 5.86
CA PHE A 496 -11.12 4.52 5.03
C PHE A 496 -10.90 4.17 3.56
N SER A 497 -11.86 3.47 2.94
CA SER A 497 -11.88 3.22 1.49
C SER A 497 -12.31 4.45 0.67
N PHE A 498 -12.20 5.64 1.24
CA PHE A 498 -12.51 6.88 0.54
C PHE A 498 -11.78 8.10 1.12
N VAL A 499 -11.60 9.10 0.27
CA VAL A 499 -11.23 10.46 0.64
C VAL A 499 -12.39 11.37 0.26
N LYS A 500 -13.00 12.05 1.24
CA LYS A 500 -14.10 13.00 1.01
C LYS A 500 -13.67 14.39 1.43
N ARG A 501 -13.89 15.37 0.51
CA ARG A 501 -13.73 16.81 0.73
C ARG A 501 -15.01 17.52 0.28
N ASP A 502 -15.08 18.84 0.46
CA ASP A 502 -16.27 19.61 0.12
C ASP A 502 -16.64 19.51 -1.38
N ASP A 503 -15.64 19.36 -2.26
CA ASP A 503 -15.77 19.33 -3.70
C ASP A 503 -15.27 18.04 -4.36
N GLU A 504 -14.91 17.01 -3.54
CA GLU A 504 -14.30 15.79 -4.05
C GLU A 504 -14.73 14.56 -3.22
N LEU A 505 -15.02 13.45 -3.92
CA LEU A 505 -15.17 12.10 -3.37
C LEU A 505 -14.33 11.13 -4.18
N ILE A 506 -13.20 10.67 -3.63
CA ILE A 506 -12.39 9.60 -4.20
C ILE A 506 -12.69 8.34 -3.40
N ARG A 507 -13.33 7.36 -4.02
CA ARG A 507 -13.77 6.14 -3.36
C ARG A 507 -13.29 4.90 -4.11
N TRP A 508 -12.73 3.97 -3.38
CA TRP A 508 -12.43 2.63 -3.88
C TRP A 508 -13.15 1.58 -3.05
N TYR A 509 -13.33 0.40 -3.62
CA TYR A 509 -14.09 -0.67 -3.00
C TYR A 509 -13.11 -1.80 -2.71
N ASP A 510 -12.82 -2.02 -1.44
CA ASP A 510 -11.96 -3.12 -0.96
C ASP A 510 -12.80 -4.12 -0.14
N HIS A 511 -12.19 -5.22 0.27
CA HIS A 511 -12.85 -6.38 0.92
C HIS A 511 -13.29 -6.16 2.38
N GLU A 512 -13.42 -4.94 2.85
CA GLU A 512 -13.67 -4.59 4.25
C GLU A 512 -15.01 -5.11 4.81
N ASP A 513 -15.91 -5.60 3.95
CA ASP A 513 -17.27 -5.97 4.36
C ASP A 513 -17.41 -7.41 4.87
N HIS A 514 -16.36 -8.23 4.86
CA HIS A 514 -16.44 -9.65 5.24
C HIS A 514 -15.71 -9.96 6.54
N THR A 515 -16.40 -9.84 7.69
CA THR A 515 -15.81 -10.15 9.02
C THR A 515 -16.01 -11.60 9.44
N LEU A 516 -17.04 -12.31 8.93
CA LEU A 516 -17.46 -13.65 9.36
C LEU A 516 -16.93 -14.79 8.46
N PHE A 517 -16.45 -14.49 7.25
CA PHE A 517 -15.98 -15.47 6.26
C PHE A 517 -14.87 -14.88 5.38
N ASP A 518 -14.13 -15.73 4.66
CA ASP A 518 -12.98 -15.28 3.84
C ASP A 518 -13.42 -14.55 2.57
N VAL A 519 -14.42 -15.08 1.86
CA VAL A 519 -14.93 -14.54 0.58
C VAL A 519 -16.44 -14.76 0.49
N CYS A 520 -17.15 -13.91 -0.27
CA CYS A 520 -18.55 -14.17 -0.63
C CYS A 520 -18.67 -15.02 -1.91
N ALA A 521 -19.85 -15.53 -2.15
CA ALA A 521 -20.16 -16.36 -3.31
C ALA A 521 -20.44 -15.54 -4.60
N ASP A 522 -20.56 -14.21 -4.49
CA ASP A 522 -20.95 -13.30 -5.57
C ASP A 522 -19.76 -12.63 -6.26
N ASP A 523 -20.02 -11.88 -7.33
CA ASP A 523 -19.05 -11.19 -8.20
C ASP A 523 -18.17 -10.14 -7.48
N HIS A 524 -18.54 -9.72 -6.28
CA HIS A 524 -17.70 -8.87 -5.43
C HIS A 524 -16.35 -9.55 -5.11
N CYS A 525 -16.33 -10.87 -4.90
CA CYS A 525 -15.13 -11.68 -4.70
C CYS A 525 -14.80 -12.47 -5.99
N GLN A 526 -15.14 -13.74 -5.99
CA GLN A 526 -15.03 -14.63 -7.14
C GLN A 526 -16.32 -15.44 -7.20
N ARG A 527 -16.97 -15.50 -8.34
CA ARG A 527 -18.24 -16.20 -8.49
C ARG A 527 -18.14 -17.67 -8.10
N TYR A 528 -18.81 -18.03 -6.99
CA TYR A 528 -18.82 -19.38 -6.45
C TYR A 528 -20.25 -19.94 -6.43
N GLN A 529 -20.52 -21.01 -7.19
CA GLN A 529 -21.85 -21.61 -7.32
C GLN A 529 -21.87 -23.11 -6.89
N GLY A 530 -20.92 -23.50 -6.05
CA GLY A 530 -20.81 -24.86 -5.54
C GLY A 530 -20.59 -25.88 -6.65
N ILE A 531 -21.30 -27.02 -6.59
CA ILE A 531 -21.29 -28.07 -7.59
C ILE A 531 -22.53 -28.04 -8.52
N THR A 532 -23.32 -26.97 -8.46
CA THR A 532 -24.52 -26.78 -9.29
C THR A 532 -24.16 -26.73 -10.76
N LYS A 533 -23.05 -26.11 -11.12
CA LYS A 533 -22.46 -26.23 -12.44
C LYS A 533 -21.35 -27.27 -12.37
N ALA A 534 -21.57 -28.40 -13.01
CA ALA A 534 -20.63 -29.53 -13.05
C ALA A 534 -19.26 -29.05 -13.57
N ALA A 535 -18.20 -29.29 -12.80
CA ALA A 535 -16.85 -29.07 -13.27
C ALA A 535 -16.58 -29.99 -14.49
N SER A 536 -16.14 -29.41 -15.61
CA SER A 536 -15.68 -30.20 -16.73
C SER A 536 -14.42 -30.97 -16.35
N SER A 537 -14.15 -32.07 -17.06
CA SER A 537 -12.90 -32.81 -16.88
C SER A 537 -11.65 -31.92 -17.08
N HIS A 538 -11.74 -30.95 -17.99
CA HIS A 538 -10.67 -29.96 -18.25
C HIS A 538 -10.43 -29.02 -17.05
N VAL A 539 -11.49 -28.53 -16.39
CA VAL A 539 -11.36 -27.71 -15.17
C VAL A 539 -10.73 -28.52 -14.04
N ALA A 540 -11.23 -29.74 -13.79
CA ALA A 540 -10.65 -30.61 -12.76
C ALA A 540 -9.18 -30.96 -13.08
N GLU A 541 -8.81 -31.14 -14.34
CA GLU A 541 -7.43 -31.35 -14.75
C GLU A 541 -6.56 -30.11 -14.54
N ALA A 542 -7.03 -28.91 -14.91
CA ALA A 542 -6.33 -27.66 -14.74
C ALA A 542 -6.02 -27.39 -13.25
N VAL A 543 -7.02 -27.53 -12.38
CA VAL A 543 -6.85 -27.36 -10.92
C VAL A 543 -5.88 -28.40 -10.35
N ARG A 544 -6.04 -29.67 -10.72
CA ARG A 544 -5.18 -30.76 -10.26
C ARG A 544 -3.70 -30.58 -10.69
N THR A 545 -3.45 -30.22 -11.94
CA THR A 545 -2.09 -30.08 -12.49
C THR A 545 -1.37 -28.83 -12.00
N THR A 546 -2.11 -27.78 -11.62
CA THR A 546 -1.60 -26.55 -11.04
C THR A 546 -1.73 -26.50 -9.52
N ARG A 547 -2.08 -27.61 -8.87
CA ARG A 547 -2.31 -27.69 -7.43
C ARG A 547 -1.21 -27.03 -6.61
N GLY A 548 -1.62 -26.11 -5.74
CA GLY A 548 -0.72 -25.35 -4.86
C GLY A 548 0.17 -24.32 -5.56
N GLN A 549 0.10 -24.16 -6.89
CA GLN A 549 0.86 -23.13 -7.60
C GLN A 549 0.18 -21.77 -7.46
N VAL A 550 1.00 -20.74 -7.20
CA VAL A 550 0.59 -19.34 -7.06
C VAL A 550 1.61 -18.42 -7.73
N LEU A 551 1.18 -17.21 -8.05
CA LEU A 551 2.05 -16.11 -8.41
C LEU A 551 2.65 -15.50 -7.14
N MET A 552 3.95 -15.26 -7.16
CA MET A 552 4.67 -14.59 -6.07
C MET A 552 5.52 -13.46 -6.61
N SER A 553 5.58 -12.37 -5.86
CA SER A 553 6.47 -11.24 -6.11
C SER A 553 7.09 -10.82 -4.79
N GLU A 554 8.41 -10.63 -4.77
CA GLU A 554 9.16 -10.18 -3.58
C GLU A 554 8.91 -11.03 -2.30
N GLY A 555 8.66 -12.34 -2.48
CA GLY A 555 8.41 -13.29 -1.38
C GLY A 555 6.97 -13.32 -0.88
N GLU A 556 6.07 -12.53 -1.44
CA GLU A 556 4.64 -12.48 -1.10
C GLU A 556 3.76 -13.10 -2.20
N ILE A 557 2.60 -13.61 -1.82
CA ILE A 557 1.59 -14.09 -2.78
C ILE A 557 0.96 -12.87 -3.45
N CYS A 558 0.93 -12.87 -4.78
CA CYS A 558 0.36 -11.77 -5.55
C CYS A 558 -1.16 -11.65 -5.37
N ASP A 559 -1.66 -10.46 -5.14
CA ASP A 559 -3.06 -10.08 -5.35
C ASP A 559 -3.35 -10.06 -6.85
N ALA A 560 -3.57 -11.26 -7.42
CA ALA A 560 -3.60 -11.49 -8.86
C ALA A 560 -4.95 -11.10 -9.46
N ARG A 561 -5.16 -9.79 -9.70
CA ARG A 561 -6.39 -9.22 -10.29
C ARG A 561 -6.52 -9.59 -11.76
N PHE A 562 -7.76 -9.72 -12.23
CA PHE A 562 -8.08 -9.98 -13.64
C PHE A 562 -9.38 -9.26 -14.04
N SER A 563 -9.54 -8.99 -15.32
CA SER A 563 -10.73 -8.33 -15.86
C SER A 563 -11.12 -8.91 -17.22
N LYS A 564 -12.35 -8.68 -17.64
CA LYS A 564 -12.91 -9.23 -18.91
C LYS A 564 -12.09 -8.80 -20.12
N CYS A 565 -11.88 -7.46 -20.30
CA CYS A 565 -11.17 -6.91 -21.46
C CYS A 565 -10.38 -5.66 -21.04
N CYS A 566 -9.07 -5.62 -21.31
CA CYS A 566 -8.25 -4.47 -20.97
C CYS A 566 -8.40 -3.30 -21.98
N GLY A 567 -8.92 -3.54 -23.20
CA GLY A 567 -9.03 -2.56 -24.28
C GLY A 567 -7.71 -2.30 -25.02
N GLY A 568 -6.75 -3.26 -24.89
CA GLY A 568 -5.45 -3.27 -25.57
C GLY A 568 -4.26 -2.86 -24.70
N VAL A 569 -4.51 -2.30 -23.50
CA VAL A 569 -3.49 -1.98 -22.49
C VAL A 569 -4.07 -2.25 -21.11
N SER A 570 -3.38 -3.01 -20.25
CA SER A 570 -3.79 -3.21 -18.86
C SER A 570 -3.51 -1.98 -18.01
N GLU A 571 -4.23 -1.84 -16.88
CA GLU A 571 -4.08 -0.72 -15.97
C GLU A 571 -3.18 -1.08 -14.78
N GLU A 572 -2.64 -0.06 -14.11
CA GLU A 572 -1.90 -0.19 -12.87
C GLU A 572 -2.85 -0.14 -11.66
N TYR A 573 -2.53 -0.89 -10.61
CA TYR A 573 -3.37 -1.11 -9.44
C TYR A 573 -3.86 0.18 -8.77
N GLN A 574 -2.98 1.15 -8.55
CA GLN A 574 -3.25 2.38 -7.80
C GLN A 574 -4.28 3.30 -8.46
N PHE A 575 -4.56 3.15 -9.76
CA PHE A 575 -5.59 3.93 -10.44
C PHE A 575 -7.02 3.40 -10.21
N CYS A 576 -7.14 2.16 -9.72
CA CYS A 576 -8.43 1.52 -9.45
C CYS A 576 -8.74 1.41 -7.95
N TRP A 577 -7.73 1.21 -7.11
CA TRP A 577 -7.84 1.04 -5.65
C TRP A 577 -7.00 2.05 -4.88
N GLU A 578 -6.45 1.66 -3.74
CA GLU A 578 -5.55 2.49 -2.91
C GLU A 578 -4.31 2.97 -3.69
N ASP A 579 -3.75 4.11 -3.28
CA ASP A 579 -2.61 4.73 -3.96
C ASP A 579 -1.27 4.01 -3.64
N THR A 580 -1.29 2.67 -3.63
CA THR A 580 -0.12 1.82 -3.36
C THR A 580 0.22 1.01 -4.60
N PRO A 581 1.26 1.36 -5.37
CA PRO A 581 1.66 0.59 -6.55
C PRO A 581 2.03 -0.86 -6.20
N LYS A 582 1.63 -1.80 -7.06
CA LYS A 582 2.03 -3.20 -6.98
C LYS A 582 3.03 -3.50 -8.10
N PRO A 583 4.25 -3.96 -7.81
CA PRO A 583 5.31 -4.09 -8.83
C PRO A 583 4.99 -5.11 -9.95
N TYR A 584 4.05 -6.01 -9.71
CA TYR A 584 3.59 -7.04 -10.64
C TYR A 584 2.24 -6.70 -11.32
N LEU A 585 1.56 -5.61 -10.93
CA LEU A 585 0.31 -5.11 -11.54
C LEU A 585 0.59 -3.78 -12.25
N ILE A 586 1.52 -3.83 -13.18
CA ILE A 586 1.91 -2.70 -14.02
C ILE A 586 1.16 -2.71 -15.35
N ALA A 587 1.15 -1.57 -16.03
CA ALA A 587 0.56 -1.49 -17.36
C ALA A 587 1.34 -2.35 -18.37
N VAL A 588 0.60 -3.17 -19.12
CA VAL A 588 1.14 -4.08 -20.13
C VAL A 588 0.37 -3.89 -21.44
N ARG A 589 1.08 -3.84 -22.55
CA ARG A 589 0.50 -3.91 -23.89
C ARG A 589 -0.03 -5.33 -24.12
N ASP A 590 -1.31 -5.47 -24.45
CA ASP A 590 -1.99 -6.74 -24.70
C ASP A 590 -1.71 -7.23 -26.13
N ALA A 591 -0.44 -7.39 -26.46
CA ALA A 591 0.07 -7.79 -27.77
C ALA A 591 1.53 -8.28 -27.62
N ASP A 592 2.08 -8.87 -28.69
CA ASP A 592 3.52 -9.19 -28.74
C ASP A 592 4.41 -7.96 -28.64
N GLU A 593 3.94 -6.82 -29.13
CA GLU A 593 4.62 -5.54 -28.98
C GLU A 593 4.60 -5.09 -27.50
N ARG A 594 5.78 -4.76 -26.96
CA ARG A 594 5.93 -4.44 -25.54
C ARG A 594 5.78 -2.95 -25.21
N ALA A 595 5.77 -2.07 -26.21
CA ALA A 595 5.71 -0.62 -25.98
C ALA A 595 4.31 -0.21 -25.54
N VAL A 596 4.21 0.34 -24.32
CA VAL A 596 2.95 0.87 -23.79
C VAL A 596 2.80 2.31 -24.28
N PRO A 597 1.70 2.66 -24.99
CA PRO A 597 1.43 4.02 -25.41
C PRO A 597 1.17 4.94 -24.22
N ASN A 598 1.50 6.21 -24.31
CA ASN A 598 1.19 7.20 -23.28
C ASN A 598 -0.27 7.63 -23.36
N LEU A 599 -1.18 6.87 -22.72
CA LEU A 599 -2.62 7.15 -22.69
C LEU A 599 -3.05 8.03 -21.50
N GLN A 600 -2.12 8.49 -20.67
CA GLN A 600 -2.37 9.52 -19.67
C GLN A 600 -2.56 10.91 -20.33
N ASN A 601 -2.05 11.08 -21.54
CA ASN A 601 -2.29 12.26 -22.34
C ASN A 601 -3.66 12.15 -23.04
N GLU A 602 -4.50 13.21 -22.89
CA GLU A 602 -5.88 13.20 -23.38
C GLU A 602 -6.00 13.04 -24.90
N GLU A 603 -5.13 13.69 -25.67
CA GLU A 603 -5.12 13.59 -27.13
C GLU A 603 -4.74 12.18 -27.59
N ASN A 604 -3.81 11.53 -26.89
CA ASN A 604 -3.43 10.17 -27.18
C ASN A 604 -4.55 9.17 -26.78
N ALA A 605 -5.21 9.39 -25.63
CA ALA A 605 -6.35 8.60 -25.20
C ALA A 605 -7.51 8.71 -26.20
N LEU A 606 -7.83 9.93 -26.67
CA LEU A 606 -8.83 10.16 -27.69
C LEU A 606 -8.53 9.36 -28.97
N ARG A 607 -7.31 9.49 -29.51
CA ARG A 607 -6.88 8.75 -30.71
C ARG A 607 -6.92 7.24 -30.53
N TRP A 608 -6.52 6.76 -29.34
CA TRP A 608 -6.52 5.32 -29.00
C TRP A 608 -7.94 4.76 -28.97
N ILE A 609 -8.86 5.44 -28.31
CA ILE A 609 -10.24 5.00 -28.13
C ILE A 609 -10.98 4.95 -29.47
N HIS A 610 -10.76 5.93 -30.36
CA HIS A 610 -11.36 5.97 -31.70
C HIS A 610 -10.64 5.07 -32.72
N SER A 611 -9.53 4.42 -32.34
CA SER A 611 -8.82 3.47 -33.20
C SER A 611 -9.01 2.04 -32.74
N GLU A 612 -8.69 1.10 -33.61
CA GLU A 612 -8.72 -0.35 -33.32
C GLU A 612 -7.31 -0.95 -33.43
N PRO A 613 -6.36 -0.56 -32.55
CA PRO A 613 -5.01 -1.08 -32.61
C PRO A 613 -4.99 -2.60 -32.35
N THR A 614 -4.05 -3.30 -32.99
CA THR A 614 -3.87 -4.73 -32.81
C THR A 614 -3.65 -5.08 -31.34
N ALA A 615 -4.41 -6.01 -30.81
CA ALA A 615 -4.29 -6.53 -29.45
C ALA A 615 -4.84 -7.96 -29.40
N PHE A 616 -4.38 -8.78 -28.46
CA PHE A 616 -4.98 -10.12 -28.27
C PHE A 616 -6.48 -10.00 -27.96
N CYS A 617 -6.88 -9.05 -27.12
CA CYS A 617 -8.31 -8.85 -26.81
C CYS A 617 -9.11 -8.14 -27.91
N ASN A 618 -8.48 -7.70 -29.00
CA ASN A 618 -9.19 -7.21 -30.19
C ASN A 618 -9.53 -8.38 -31.14
N THR A 619 -10.44 -9.24 -30.70
CA THR A 619 -10.89 -10.43 -31.48
C THR A 619 -12.38 -10.41 -31.65
N GLN A 620 -12.83 -10.89 -32.82
CA GLN A 620 -14.23 -11.19 -33.15
C GLN A 620 -14.48 -12.69 -33.32
N ASP A 621 -13.47 -13.52 -33.00
CA ASP A 621 -13.60 -14.95 -33.03
C ASP A 621 -14.59 -15.44 -31.97
N LYS A 622 -15.75 -15.90 -32.44
CA LYS A 622 -16.83 -16.34 -31.55
C LYS A 622 -16.44 -17.55 -30.71
N GLU A 623 -15.62 -18.46 -31.23
CA GLU A 623 -15.18 -19.63 -30.46
C GLU A 623 -14.27 -19.26 -29.32
N VAL A 624 -13.40 -18.24 -29.51
CA VAL A 624 -12.56 -17.70 -28.48
C VAL A 624 -13.39 -16.90 -27.44
N LEU A 625 -14.26 -16.00 -27.92
CA LEU A 625 -15.13 -15.22 -27.04
C LEU A 625 -16.04 -16.10 -26.19
N LEU A 626 -16.60 -17.19 -26.75
CA LEU A 626 -17.41 -18.16 -26.01
C LEU A 626 -16.65 -18.84 -24.85
N GLN A 627 -15.32 -18.84 -24.83
CA GLN A 627 -14.55 -19.43 -23.72
C GLN A 627 -14.65 -18.60 -22.44
N VAL A 628 -14.80 -17.27 -22.55
CA VAL A 628 -14.76 -16.30 -21.43
C VAL A 628 -16.06 -15.53 -21.23
N LEU A 629 -17.05 -15.70 -22.14
CA LEU A 629 -18.35 -15.07 -22.02
C LEU A 629 -19.37 -16.08 -21.49
N ASN A 630 -20.01 -15.75 -20.38
CA ASN A 630 -21.17 -16.48 -19.88
C ASN A 630 -22.39 -16.25 -20.79
N ASP A 631 -23.46 -17.06 -20.60
CA ASP A 631 -24.66 -16.95 -21.40
C ASP A 631 -25.33 -15.56 -21.38
N TYR A 632 -25.09 -14.80 -20.31
CA TYR A 632 -25.59 -13.42 -20.09
C TYR A 632 -24.77 -12.33 -20.76
N ASP A 633 -23.48 -12.58 -20.99
CA ASP A 633 -22.56 -11.63 -21.64
C ASP A 633 -22.57 -11.72 -23.16
N GLN A 634 -23.41 -12.63 -23.74
CA GLN A 634 -23.45 -12.89 -25.20
C GLN A 634 -24.30 -11.88 -25.98
N GLU A 635 -25.06 -11.03 -25.29
CA GLU A 635 -25.92 -10.05 -25.94
C GLU A 635 -25.12 -8.87 -26.53
N THR A 636 -23.86 -8.70 -26.15
CA THR A 636 -22.98 -7.65 -26.67
C THR A 636 -21.66 -8.22 -27.17
N ALA A 637 -21.16 -7.76 -28.33
CA ALA A 637 -19.85 -8.10 -28.90
C ALA A 637 -18.79 -6.99 -28.70
N ASP A 638 -19.18 -5.87 -28.11
CA ASP A 638 -18.43 -4.62 -28.12
C ASP A 638 -17.48 -4.49 -26.90
N PHE A 639 -16.75 -5.57 -26.54
CA PHE A 639 -15.85 -5.58 -25.38
C PHE A 639 -14.58 -4.74 -25.57
N TYR A 640 -14.08 -4.67 -26.81
CA TYR A 640 -12.85 -3.96 -27.12
C TYR A 640 -13.06 -2.46 -27.25
N ARG A 641 -14.15 -2.08 -27.96
CA ARG A 641 -14.63 -0.70 -28.12
C ARG A 641 -16.14 -0.66 -27.92
N TRP A 642 -16.64 0.34 -27.23
CA TRP A 642 -18.04 0.49 -26.92
C TRP A 642 -18.50 1.95 -27.02
N HIS A 643 -19.80 2.15 -27.16
CA HIS A 643 -20.44 3.46 -27.29
C HIS A 643 -21.72 3.49 -26.46
N VAL A 644 -21.94 4.60 -25.75
CA VAL A 644 -23.16 4.88 -25.00
C VAL A 644 -23.60 6.30 -25.30
N HIS A 645 -24.89 6.48 -25.53
CA HIS A 645 -25.49 7.79 -25.80
C HIS A 645 -26.42 8.18 -24.67
N TYR A 646 -26.36 9.47 -24.28
CA TYR A 646 -27.27 10.10 -23.33
C TYR A 646 -27.76 11.43 -23.85
N THR A 647 -29.07 11.70 -23.63
CA THR A 647 -29.61 13.06 -23.68
C THR A 647 -29.21 13.85 -22.42
N GLN A 648 -29.33 15.15 -22.47
CA GLN A 648 -29.06 16.01 -21.28
C GLN A 648 -29.94 15.63 -20.09
N GLU A 649 -31.22 15.30 -20.31
CA GLU A 649 -32.15 14.93 -19.26
C GLU A 649 -31.77 13.59 -18.61
N GLU A 650 -31.47 12.57 -19.42
CA GLU A 650 -31.06 11.26 -18.96
C GLU A 650 -29.77 11.34 -18.12
N LEU A 651 -28.73 12.00 -18.63
CA LEU A 651 -27.44 12.12 -17.93
C LEU A 651 -27.56 12.92 -16.62
N SER A 652 -28.30 14.04 -16.64
CA SER A 652 -28.48 14.86 -15.44
C SER A 652 -29.26 14.11 -14.36
N THR A 653 -30.34 13.40 -14.75
CA THR A 653 -31.15 12.60 -13.84
C THR A 653 -30.34 11.44 -13.24
N LEU A 654 -29.61 10.73 -14.09
CA LEU A 654 -28.75 9.61 -13.68
C LEU A 654 -27.68 10.04 -12.65
N ILE A 655 -26.92 11.10 -12.97
CA ILE A 655 -25.87 11.61 -12.07
C ILE A 655 -26.48 12.10 -10.75
N GLN A 656 -27.62 12.79 -10.78
CA GLN A 656 -28.32 13.22 -9.57
C GLN A 656 -28.77 12.04 -8.71
N GLN A 657 -29.33 10.99 -9.32
CA GLN A 657 -29.75 9.78 -8.59
C GLN A 657 -28.56 9.05 -7.96
N LYS A 658 -27.45 8.91 -8.69
CA LYS A 658 -26.26 8.17 -8.20
C LYS A 658 -25.46 8.92 -7.15
N THR A 659 -25.35 10.24 -7.28
CA THR A 659 -24.56 11.08 -6.36
C THR A 659 -25.39 11.69 -5.22
N GLN A 660 -26.72 11.70 -5.34
CA GLN A 660 -27.65 12.42 -4.45
C GLN A 660 -27.37 13.95 -4.42
N MET A 661 -26.78 14.50 -5.52
CA MET A 661 -26.44 15.91 -5.66
C MET A 661 -27.11 16.51 -6.89
N ASP A 662 -27.71 17.71 -6.73
CA ASP A 662 -28.29 18.48 -7.84
C ASP A 662 -27.21 19.29 -8.56
N PHE A 663 -26.83 18.86 -9.76
CA PHE A 663 -25.90 19.57 -10.64
C PHE A 663 -26.57 20.56 -11.56
N GLY A 664 -27.90 20.53 -11.67
CA GLY A 664 -28.63 21.21 -12.76
C GLY A 664 -28.41 20.50 -14.08
N CYS A 665 -28.26 21.24 -15.17
CA CYS A 665 -27.85 20.66 -16.45
C CYS A 665 -26.34 20.33 -16.42
N ILE A 666 -25.97 19.17 -16.91
CA ILE A 666 -24.54 18.79 -17.05
C ILE A 666 -23.95 19.59 -18.22
N VAL A 667 -22.87 20.30 -17.97
CA VAL A 667 -22.12 21.09 -18.95
C VAL A 667 -20.92 20.35 -19.48
N ASP A 668 -20.22 19.61 -18.61
CA ASP A 668 -19.01 18.88 -18.99
C ASP A 668 -18.71 17.72 -18.07
N LEU A 669 -17.98 16.73 -18.60
CA LEU A 669 -17.34 15.62 -17.89
C LEU A 669 -15.83 15.70 -18.21
N ILE A 670 -15.03 16.23 -17.27
CA ILE A 670 -13.62 16.56 -17.52
C ILE A 670 -12.72 15.54 -16.84
N PRO A 671 -11.98 14.71 -17.58
CA PRO A 671 -10.93 13.88 -17.01
C PRO A 671 -9.84 14.74 -16.38
N LEU A 672 -9.58 14.55 -15.09
CA LEU A 672 -8.50 15.25 -14.38
C LEU A 672 -7.23 14.38 -14.28
N GLU A 673 -7.42 13.06 -14.24
CA GLU A 673 -6.33 12.10 -14.16
C GLU A 673 -6.72 10.81 -14.90
N ARG A 674 -5.76 10.28 -15.68
CA ARG A 674 -5.86 8.97 -16.32
C ARG A 674 -4.71 8.07 -15.90
N GLY A 675 -4.99 6.79 -15.74
CA GLY A 675 -3.97 5.75 -15.65
C GLY A 675 -3.33 5.42 -16.99
N LYS A 676 -2.40 4.49 -16.97
CA LYS A 676 -1.61 4.09 -18.15
C LYS A 676 -2.43 3.46 -19.28
N SER A 677 -3.57 2.85 -18.96
CA SER A 677 -4.49 2.26 -19.95
C SER A 677 -5.47 3.31 -20.55
N GLY A 678 -5.39 4.56 -20.14
CA GLY A 678 -6.35 5.61 -20.50
C GLY A 678 -7.60 5.63 -19.63
N ARG A 679 -7.72 4.74 -18.63
CA ARG A 679 -8.82 4.77 -17.65
C ARG A 679 -8.75 6.03 -16.81
N ILE A 680 -9.90 6.68 -16.63
CA ILE A 680 -10.03 7.86 -15.81
C ILE A 680 -10.06 7.42 -14.35
N SER A 681 -9.13 7.93 -13.54
CA SER A 681 -9.07 7.72 -12.09
C SER A 681 -9.67 8.90 -11.32
N ARG A 682 -9.73 10.10 -11.94
CA ARG A 682 -10.41 11.29 -11.38
C ARG A 682 -11.18 12.01 -12.47
N LEU A 683 -12.49 12.17 -12.25
CA LEU A 683 -13.42 12.82 -13.18
C LEU A 683 -14.08 14.01 -12.49
N LYS A 684 -14.03 15.20 -13.13
CA LYS A 684 -14.80 16.37 -12.71
C LYS A 684 -16.10 16.44 -13.48
N ILE A 685 -17.20 16.38 -12.74
CA ILE A 685 -18.54 16.63 -13.25
C ILE A 685 -18.82 18.12 -13.12
N VAL A 686 -19.15 18.78 -14.22
CA VAL A 686 -19.45 20.20 -14.26
C VAL A 686 -20.92 20.37 -14.62
N GLY A 687 -21.71 20.93 -13.74
CA GLY A 687 -23.10 21.27 -13.98
C GLY A 687 -23.33 22.78 -13.85
N THR A 688 -24.55 23.23 -14.20
CA THR A 688 -24.93 24.65 -14.12
C THR A 688 -25.08 25.17 -12.70
N LYS A 689 -25.26 24.27 -11.70
CA LYS A 689 -25.44 24.63 -10.29
C LYS A 689 -24.19 24.33 -9.45
N ARG A 690 -23.41 23.32 -9.81
CA ARG A 690 -22.20 22.94 -9.09
C ARG A 690 -21.22 22.15 -9.96
N SER A 691 -19.99 22.05 -9.47
CA SER A 691 -18.99 21.10 -9.96
C SER A 691 -18.56 20.21 -8.81
N PHE A 692 -18.24 18.94 -9.11
CA PHE A 692 -17.78 17.99 -8.12
C PHE A 692 -16.81 16.97 -8.76
N ILE A 693 -15.83 16.48 -8.01
CA ILE A 693 -14.84 15.50 -8.48
C ILE A 693 -15.17 14.15 -7.88
N ILE A 694 -15.23 13.13 -8.72
CA ILE A 694 -15.34 11.72 -8.31
C ILE A 694 -14.12 10.92 -8.78
N GLY A 695 -13.78 9.86 -8.10
CA GLY A 695 -12.74 8.85 -8.40
C GLY A 695 -12.95 7.66 -7.47
N LYS A 696 -12.43 6.59 -7.75
CA LYS A 696 -11.63 5.84 -8.67
C LYS A 696 -12.49 5.24 -9.81
N GLU A 697 -11.90 4.19 -10.46
CA GLU A 697 -12.46 3.54 -11.65
C GLU A 697 -13.92 3.09 -11.46
N LEU A 698 -14.22 2.31 -10.42
CA LEU A 698 -15.55 1.77 -10.18
C LEU A 698 -16.57 2.85 -9.79
N GLU A 699 -16.17 3.86 -8.99
CA GLU A 699 -17.05 4.98 -8.63
C GLU A 699 -17.48 5.77 -9.86
N ILE A 700 -16.56 6.01 -10.81
CA ILE A 700 -16.85 6.68 -12.08
C ILE A 700 -17.85 5.86 -12.91
N ARG A 701 -17.63 4.55 -13.02
CA ARG A 701 -18.52 3.64 -13.77
C ARG A 701 -19.94 3.59 -13.18
N ARG A 702 -20.05 3.51 -11.85
CA ARG A 702 -21.36 3.48 -11.14
C ARG A 702 -22.11 4.78 -11.27
N THR A 703 -21.42 5.91 -11.33
CA THR A 703 -22.03 7.23 -11.44
C THR A 703 -22.61 7.50 -12.84
N LEU A 704 -22.01 6.91 -13.88
CA LEU A 704 -22.37 7.17 -15.28
C LEU A 704 -23.19 6.05 -15.94
N SER A 705 -23.78 5.15 -15.16
CA SER A 705 -24.67 4.09 -15.67
C SER A 705 -25.69 3.70 -14.61
N GLU A 706 -26.84 3.18 -15.02
CA GLU A 706 -27.85 2.62 -14.12
C GLU A 706 -27.29 1.44 -13.32
N THR A 707 -26.47 0.60 -13.95
CA THR A 707 -25.69 -0.47 -13.31
C THR A 707 -24.23 -0.08 -13.19
N HIS A 708 -23.42 -0.46 -14.17
CA HIS A 708 -22.00 -0.10 -14.25
C HIS A 708 -21.65 0.20 -15.72
N LEU A 709 -21.01 1.34 -16.00
CA LEU A 709 -20.43 1.58 -17.31
C LEU A 709 -19.35 0.53 -17.61
N TYR A 710 -19.15 0.19 -18.87
CA TYR A 710 -18.23 -0.90 -19.27
C TYR A 710 -16.82 -0.76 -18.71
N SER A 711 -16.24 0.45 -18.78
CA SER A 711 -14.96 0.81 -18.15
C SER A 711 -14.91 2.32 -17.90
N SER A 712 -13.87 2.82 -17.22
CA SER A 712 -13.60 4.26 -17.14
C SER A 712 -12.62 4.76 -18.22
N ALA A 713 -12.22 3.90 -19.18
CA ALA A 713 -11.43 4.31 -20.33
C ALA A 713 -12.34 4.87 -21.44
N PHE A 714 -12.73 6.14 -21.31
CA PHE A 714 -13.64 6.76 -22.28
C PHE A 714 -13.28 8.21 -22.58
N VAL A 715 -13.84 8.71 -23.67
CA VAL A 715 -13.91 10.11 -24.08
C VAL A 715 -15.36 10.53 -24.30
N VAL A 716 -15.66 11.81 -24.17
CA VAL A 716 -17.02 12.35 -24.26
C VAL A 716 -17.09 13.36 -25.39
N GLU A 717 -17.98 13.12 -26.36
CA GLU A 717 -18.35 14.06 -27.39
C GLU A 717 -19.67 14.73 -27.03
N LYS A 718 -19.74 16.06 -27.18
CA LYS A 718 -20.91 16.86 -26.84
C LYS A 718 -21.47 17.50 -28.10
N SER A 719 -22.77 17.43 -28.26
CA SER A 719 -23.44 17.96 -29.46
C SER A 719 -24.76 18.64 -29.13
N HIS A 720 -25.38 19.31 -30.15
CA HIS A 720 -26.70 19.96 -30.08
C HIS A 720 -26.77 20.96 -28.91
N PHE A 721 -25.92 22.01 -28.98
CA PHE A 721 -25.85 23.01 -27.90
C PHE A 721 -27.04 23.96 -27.92
N GLU A 722 -27.72 24.14 -26.80
CA GLU A 722 -28.72 25.17 -26.54
C GLU A 722 -28.23 26.12 -25.44
N THR A 723 -28.13 27.41 -25.73
CA THR A 723 -27.59 28.45 -24.80
C THR A 723 -26.23 28.06 -24.17
N GLY A 724 -25.39 27.33 -24.90
CA GLY A 724 -24.09 26.88 -24.42
C GLY A 724 -24.12 25.59 -23.60
N ILE A 725 -25.30 24.98 -23.42
CA ILE A 725 -25.49 23.71 -22.72
C ILE A 725 -25.66 22.58 -23.75
N PRO A 726 -24.85 21.50 -23.71
CA PRO A 726 -25.00 20.39 -24.63
C PRO A 726 -26.30 19.64 -24.35
N GLN A 727 -26.98 19.20 -25.40
CA GLN A 727 -28.22 18.42 -25.30
C GLN A 727 -27.99 16.92 -25.48
N GLN A 728 -26.81 16.55 -26.00
CA GLN A 728 -26.43 15.15 -26.22
C GLN A 728 -24.98 14.91 -25.82
N PHE A 729 -24.73 13.74 -25.29
CA PHE A 729 -23.43 13.21 -24.87
C PHE A 729 -23.22 11.83 -25.47
N ASP A 730 -22.20 11.72 -26.30
CA ASP A 730 -21.75 10.45 -26.87
C ASP A 730 -20.48 10.02 -26.14
N ILE A 731 -20.54 8.91 -25.43
CA ILE A 731 -19.42 8.36 -24.66
C ILE A 731 -18.85 7.18 -25.44
N HIS A 732 -17.64 7.35 -25.95
CA HIS A 732 -16.87 6.28 -26.61
C HIS A 732 -15.82 5.76 -25.67
N GLY A 733 -15.70 4.41 -25.57
CA GLY A 733 -14.78 3.83 -24.63
C GLY A 733 -14.10 2.55 -25.09
N ALA A 734 -13.19 2.06 -24.25
CA ALA A 734 -12.36 0.90 -24.53
C ALA A 734 -12.28 -0.06 -23.34
N GLY A 735 -12.44 -1.36 -23.64
CA GLY A 735 -12.32 -2.42 -22.65
C GLY A 735 -13.53 -2.58 -21.73
N TRP A 736 -13.50 -3.64 -20.91
CA TRP A 736 -14.55 -3.97 -19.95
C TRP A 736 -13.94 -4.35 -18.59
N GLY A 737 -14.34 -3.66 -17.53
CA GLY A 737 -13.82 -3.78 -16.17
C GLY A 737 -12.61 -2.90 -15.89
N HIS A 738 -12.03 -3.08 -14.72
CA HIS A 738 -10.93 -2.27 -14.21
C HIS A 738 -9.62 -2.37 -15.02
N GLY A 739 -9.45 -3.41 -15.82
CA GLY A 739 -8.30 -3.57 -16.72
C GLY A 739 -6.98 -3.96 -16.05
N VAL A 740 -6.93 -4.15 -14.73
CA VAL A 740 -5.69 -4.47 -14.00
C VAL A 740 -5.40 -5.96 -14.06
N GLY A 741 -4.14 -6.33 -14.30
CA GLY A 741 -3.66 -7.70 -14.34
C GLY A 741 -4.07 -8.44 -15.61
N LEU A 742 -4.52 -9.69 -15.50
CA LEU A 742 -4.84 -10.55 -16.66
C LEU A 742 -6.10 -10.08 -17.39
N CYS A 743 -5.98 -9.91 -18.70
CA CYS A 743 -7.11 -9.73 -19.62
C CYS A 743 -7.67 -11.09 -20.03
N GLN A 744 -8.90 -11.42 -19.61
CA GLN A 744 -9.50 -12.74 -19.86
C GLN A 744 -9.62 -13.05 -21.36
N ILE A 745 -10.11 -12.08 -22.17
CA ILE A 745 -10.22 -12.27 -23.64
C ILE A 745 -8.83 -12.39 -24.27
N GLY A 746 -7.87 -11.53 -23.90
CA GLY A 746 -6.50 -11.63 -24.41
C GLY A 746 -5.84 -12.97 -24.06
N ALA A 747 -5.99 -13.42 -22.81
CA ALA A 747 -5.48 -14.73 -22.37
C ALA A 747 -6.15 -15.91 -23.11
N ALA A 748 -7.44 -15.77 -23.46
CA ALA A 748 -8.14 -16.80 -24.26
C ALA A 748 -7.58 -16.89 -25.69
N VAL A 749 -7.31 -15.74 -26.32
CA VAL A 749 -6.63 -15.69 -27.63
C VAL A 749 -5.24 -16.31 -27.52
N MET A 750 -4.42 -15.91 -26.57
CA MET A 750 -3.09 -16.49 -26.35
C MET A 750 -3.18 -18.03 -26.17
N GLY A 751 -4.13 -18.53 -25.38
CA GLY A 751 -4.33 -19.96 -25.19
C GLY A 751 -4.78 -20.69 -26.43
N ALA A 752 -5.59 -20.06 -27.32
CA ALA A 752 -5.98 -20.58 -28.62
C ALA A 752 -4.80 -20.59 -29.62
N ASP A 753 -3.91 -19.59 -29.53
CA ASP A 753 -2.69 -19.48 -30.34
C ASP A 753 -1.56 -20.41 -29.85
N GLY A 754 -1.79 -21.19 -28.78
CA GLY A 754 -0.86 -22.20 -28.28
C GLY A 754 0.13 -21.73 -27.24
N TYR A 755 -0.03 -20.52 -26.65
CA TYR A 755 0.78 -20.09 -25.51
C TYR A 755 0.49 -20.95 -24.29
N ARG A 756 1.54 -21.26 -23.54
CA ARG A 756 1.42 -22.03 -22.30
C ARG A 756 0.92 -21.13 -21.16
N TYR A 757 0.33 -21.73 -20.13
CA TYR A 757 -0.21 -21.01 -18.98
C TYR A 757 0.82 -20.10 -18.27
N ASP A 758 2.08 -20.53 -18.20
CA ASP A 758 3.18 -19.75 -17.60
C ASP A 758 3.56 -18.55 -18.49
N GLU A 759 3.55 -18.69 -19.81
CA GLU A 759 3.76 -17.58 -20.74
C GLU A 759 2.62 -16.56 -20.67
N ILE A 760 1.37 -17.03 -20.61
CA ILE A 760 0.18 -16.18 -20.42
C ILE A 760 0.30 -15.40 -19.11
N LEU A 761 0.58 -16.06 -18.00
CA LEU A 761 0.69 -15.42 -16.70
C LEU A 761 1.82 -14.37 -16.64
N LEU A 762 3.00 -14.70 -17.14
CA LEU A 762 4.15 -13.80 -17.10
C LEU A 762 4.10 -12.67 -18.15
N HIS A 763 3.18 -12.77 -19.10
CA HIS A 763 2.83 -11.64 -19.97
C HIS A 763 2.14 -10.53 -19.19
N TYR A 764 1.14 -10.86 -18.34
CA TYR A 764 0.35 -9.88 -17.58
C TYR A 764 0.92 -9.53 -16.22
N TYR A 765 1.63 -10.45 -15.54
CA TYR A 765 2.20 -10.24 -14.20
C TYR A 765 3.72 -10.19 -14.30
N ARG A 766 4.23 -9.10 -14.87
CA ARG A 766 5.67 -8.94 -15.09
C ARG A 766 6.41 -8.80 -13.76
N GLY A 767 7.52 -9.56 -13.64
CA GLY A 767 8.31 -9.59 -12.41
C GLY A 767 7.78 -10.55 -11.34
N ALA A 768 6.62 -11.17 -11.54
CA ALA A 768 6.17 -12.28 -10.71
C ALA A 768 6.84 -13.61 -11.09
N THR A 769 6.81 -14.56 -10.18
CA THR A 769 7.26 -15.95 -10.36
C THR A 769 6.15 -16.92 -9.99
N ILE A 770 6.12 -18.10 -10.61
CA ILE A 770 5.15 -19.17 -10.28
C ILE A 770 5.81 -20.12 -9.28
N ASN A 771 5.27 -20.19 -8.07
CA ASN A 771 5.81 -21.01 -6.99
C ASN A 771 4.76 -21.97 -6.45
N LYS A 772 5.21 -23.13 -5.93
CA LYS A 772 4.32 -24.11 -5.32
C LYS A 772 4.36 -24.03 -3.80
N LEU A 773 3.24 -23.71 -3.16
CA LEU A 773 3.13 -23.55 -1.71
C LEU A 773 2.92 -24.87 -0.98
N TYR A 774 2.01 -25.72 -1.48
CA TYR A 774 1.65 -27.03 -0.89
C TYR A 774 1.53 -28.12 -1.95
N LYS A 775 1.58 -29.40 -1.51
CA LYS A 775 1.48 -30.58 -2.37
C LYS A 775 0.05 -31.05 -2.58
#